data_9a82c4f86b4e58ae78c53ae102b58e7b
#
_entry.id   9a82c4f86b4e58ae78c53ae102b58e7b
#
_cell.length_a   1.000
_cell.length_b   1.000
_cell.length_c   1.000
_cell.angle_alpha   90.00
_cell.angle_beta   90.00
_cell.angle_gamma   90.00
#
_symmetry.space_group_name_H-M   'P 1'
#
loop_
_entity.id
_entity.type
_entity.pdbx_description
1 polymer ?
#
loop_
_entity_poly.entity_id
_entity_poly.type
_entity_poly.pdbx_seq_one_letter_code
_entity_poly.pdbx_strand_id
1 'polypeptide(L)'
;MNVRKILWVLALVLFRMTLAHAQDTTSARVLTEETLRVNASSASVRQWLSKIEGDLGMVISYNPAQVDVNKVIRIDRQGVYTVGTLLGKVLDGYKVRMAFVPPRKLLLQIEKVENYCVSGTVLEEESGERLYGAVVSLAAGGGKRAVAITDANGFYRLYVPPGPYMLTISYMGYAPASRHINVGGPRTMVTHLKPLPFEIDEVTVETAKRDSELGGLTPSSMLSFSRNDLFSQVWVLPGVISSMAGSNLQVDGGSNDENLFLLDGVPVFHPGHFNSLLPIFNGDAVKNMVFHKGFFSTRLEGRLSSVTEVNLKDGNKNEFVNTLSLDMPAASVTLEGPIVKDKLSYMVGARRSWLDFFDNMRSEDNRLNHSAYDYNAKLSYSVSPVTSLTAMAYGARDDYHMPLYDGENGSVIRWSNNIYQLSFNTQVGKLGNTTSLFYTGHTNRARTDMLGLDAEGYISSGIHSFNASTEFSYTLDNVYRARWGAKYSYDTYRIAAFGDKVRTRRELISQASLFYDNHIRVSSRLSVQVGVHGVGYFPHGSKDYYSIQPRLSVKYFPADNDLLYLHFSKMEQFYHCLRLYAWDLPTDFRMPSIDGYKPRSSEHYEVGWKHFLKGGLFELSAFYKTRHNVVALRPDAFVEDDGWEQYVMAGNGDSYGVRFYLNKSWKRWMLQFSYAFSRSREWFDDMPERGRMPSLFDVPHQLGAALSFKLNAHSSVSVGGMMRSGKVMEFGEDLDVAPEEQFRTGREPLVYRVDVGYSFEKAFGRKLLALRCGLYNVMGRPSDEDVLSFYSVVWHGNCLPYASVSFKF
;
A
#
# COMPACT_ATOMS: atom_id res chain seq x y z
N MET A 1 -35.68 13.72 0.37
CA MET A 1 -36.26 12.42 0.82
C MET A 1 -35.58 12.04 2.12
N ASN A 2 -36.32 11.89 3.22
CA ASN A 2 -35.80 11.90 4.60
C ASN A 2 -34.86 10.70 4.89
N VAL A 3 -33.61 10.97 5.22
CA VAL A 3 -32.56 9.98 5.60
C VAL A 3 -33.04 8.97 6.65
N ARG A 4 -33.94 9.37 7.56
CA ARG A 4 -34.59 8.48 8.53
C ARG A 4 -35.41 7.34 7.91
N LYS A 5 -36.02 7.55 6.74
CA LYS A 5 -36.79 6.48 6.04
C LYS A 5 -35.88 5.45 5.38
N ILE A 6 -34.71 5.85 4.90
CA ILE A 6 -33.72 4.93 4.29
C ILE A 6 -33.08 4.03 5.35
N LEU A 7 -32.76 4.58 6.52
CA LEU A 7 -32.24 3.80 7.66
C LEU A 7 -33.25 2.79 8.21
N TRP A 8 -34.55 3.11 8.21
CA TRP A 8 -35.61 2.17 8.62
C TRP A 8 -35.83 1.05 7.61
N VAL A 9 -35.71 1.32 6.32
CA VAL A 9 -35.82 0.29 5.26
C VAL A 9 -34.60 -0.66 5.29
N LEU A 10 -33.39 -0.14 5.49
CA LEU A 10 -32.18 -0.96 5.67
C LEU A 10 -32.22 -1.82 6.94
N ALA A 11 -32.71 -1.28 8.06
CA ALA A 11 -32.92 -2.03 9.29
C ALA A 11 -33.98 -3.13 9.15
N LEU A 12 -35.06 -2.87 8.41
CA LEU A 12 -36.11 -3.84 8.14
C LEU A 12 -35.68 -4.96 7.18
N VAL A 13 -34.84 -4.67 6.21
CA VAL A 13 -34.24 -5.67 5.29
C VAL A 13 -33.25 -6.57 6.05
N LEU A 14 -32.41 -5.99 6.91
CA LEU A 14 -31.50 -6.74 7.77
C LEU A 14 -32.27 -7.60 8.81
N PHE A 15 -33.36 -7.10 9.38
CA PHE A 15 -34.16 -7.83 10.35
C PHE A 15 -34.96 -8.98 9.70
N ARG A 16 -35.42 -8.82 8.44
CA ARG A 16 -36.06 -9.94 7.72
C ARG A 16 -35.10 -11.03 7.27
N MET A 17 -33.85 -10.72 6.99
CA MET A 17 -32.83 -11.74 6.68
C MET A 17 -32.44 -12.59 7.90
N THR A 18 -32.55 -12.05 9.11
CA THR A 18 -32.24 -12.81 10.34
C THR A 18 -33.41 -13.67 10.82
N LEU A 19 -34.64 -13.34 10.52
CA LEU A 19 -35.82 -14.12 10.93
C LEU A 19 -36.13 -15.33 10.01
N ALA A 20 -35.69 -15.30 8.76
CA ALA A 20 -35.92 -16.44 7.84
C ALA A 20 -35.03 -17.67 8.11
N HIS A 21 -34.01 -17.53 8.97
CA HIS A 21 -33.08 -18.63 9.31
C HIS A 21 -33.38 -19.34 10.63
N ALA A 22 -34.33 -18.87 11.43
CA ALA A 22 -34.54 -19.33 12.80
C ALA A 22 -35.66 -20.42 12.96
N GLN A 23 -36.48 -20.68 11.93
CA GLN A 23 -37.65 -21.51 12.12
C GLN A 23 -37.51 -22.98 11.71
N ASP A 24 -36.44 -23.41 11.00
CA ASP A 24 -36.35 -24.79 10.46
C ASP A 24 -35.35 -25.73 11.18
N THR A 25 -34.65 -25.23 12.19
CA THR A 25 -33.53 -26.01 12.80
C THR A 25 -33.89 -26.85 14.00
N THR A 26 -35.04 -26.60 14.65
CA THR A 26 -35.35 -27.28 15.92
C THR A 26 -35.96 -28.66 15.68
N SER A 27 -36.76 -28.86 14.65
CA SER A 27 -37.45 -30.15 14.38
C SER A 27 -36.54 -31.19 13.71
N ALA A 28 -35.56 -30.77 12.91
CA ALA A 28 -34.59 -31.67 12.29
C ALA A 28 -33.54 -32.20 13.31
N ARG A 29 -33.31 -31.48 14.41
CA ARG A 29 -32.37 -31.88 15.47
C ARG A 29 -32.80 -33.19 16.16
N VAL A 30 -34.08 -33.42 16.38
CA VAL A 30 -34.58 -34.58 17.14
C VAL A 30 -34.25 -35.91 16.44
N LEU A 31 -34.46 -36.02 15.10
CA LEU A 31 -34.14 -37.26 14.35
C LEU A 31 -32.63 -37.40 14.09
N THR A 32 -31.90 -36.34 13.99
CA THR A 32 -30.44 -36.42 13.80
C THR A 32 -29.69 -36.84 15.06
N GLU A 33 -30.32 -36.74 16.24
CA GLU A 33 -29.79 -37.19 17.54
C GLU A 33 -30.16 -38.67 17.86
N GLU A 34 -31.09 -39.30 17.11
CA GLU A 34 -31.34 -40.75 17.24
C GLU A 34 -30.04 -41.50 16.95
N THR A 35 -29.79 -42.57 17.72
CA THR A 35 -28.54 -43.33 17.65
C THR A 35 -28.71 -44.69 17.01
N LEU A 36 -27.70 -45.10 16.26
CA LEU A 36 -27.64 -46.36 15.53
C LEU A 36 -26.34 -47.09 15.87
N ARG A 37 -26.40 -48.39 16.09
CA ARG A 37 -25.21 -49.21 16.29
C ARG A 37 -24.67 -49.69 14.94
N VAL A 38 -23.46 -49.31 14.63
CA VAL A 38 -22.78 -49.63 13.38
C VAL A 38 -21.58 -50.53 13.66
N ASN A 39 -21.52 -51.68 13.01
CA ASN A 39 -20.34 -52.53 12.97
C ASN A 39 -19.39 -52.00 11.89
N ALA A 40 -18.07 -52.19 12.06
CA ALA A 40 -17.11 -51.82 11.03
C ALA A 40 -17.46 -52.56 9.71
N SER A 41 -17.77 -51.79 8.66
CA SER A 41 -18.21 -52.35 7.38
C SER A 41 -17.97 -51.33 6.24
N SER A 42 -17.95 -51.89 5.03
CA SER A 42 -17.83 -51.15 3.79
C SER A 42 -19.11 -51.38 2.97
N ALA A 43 -19.83 -50.31 2.64
CA ALA A 43 -21.07 -50.37 1.86
C ALA A 43 -21.23 -49.16 0.95
N SER A 44 -22.08 -49.25 -0.06
CA SER A 44 -22.39 -48.13 -0.92
C SER A 44 -23.22 -47.07 -0.16
N VAL A 45 -23.19 -45.84 -0.61
CA VAL A 45 -24.02 -44.75 -0.06
C VAL A 45 -25.49 -45.18 -0.01
N ARG A 46 -25.99 -45.80 -1.07
CA ARG A 46 -27.36 -46.36 -1.12
C ARG A 46 -27.62 -47.34 0.01
N GLN A 47 -26.71 -48.31 0.21
CA GLN A 47 -26.86 -49.34 1.26
C GLN A 47 -26.80 -48.71 2.65
N TRP A 48 -25.96 -47.70 2.89
CA TRP A 48 -25.92 -46.98 4.16
C TRP A 48 -27.20 -46.21 4.44
N LEU A 49 -27.77 -45.50 3.44
CA LEU A 49 -29.04 -44.78 3.60
C LEU A 49 -30.19 -45.77 3.88
N SER A 50 -30.27 -46.85 3.10
CA SER A 50 -31.30 -47.90 3.35
C SER A 50 -31.16 -48.58 4.71
N LYS A 51 -29.94 -48.73 5.22
CA LYS A 51 -29.71 -49.23 6.57
C LYS A 51 -30.24 -48.29 7.65
N ILE A 52 -30.00 -47.01 7.51
CA ILE A 52 -30.53 -46.00 8.43
C ILE A 52 -32.05 -45.98 8.40
N GLU A 53 -32.66 -46.11 7.22
CA GLU A 53 -34.12 -46.21 7.06
C GLU A 53 -34.71 -47.44 7.78
N GLY A 54 -34.07 -48.59 7.55
CA GLY A 54 -34.58 -49.88 8.13
C GLY A 54 -34.44 -49.98 9.64
N ASP A 55 -33.27 -49.60 10.17
CA ASP A 55 -32.98 -49.74 11.61
C ASP A 55 -33.77 -48.73 12.47
N LEU A 56 -34.16 -47.56 11.91
CA LEU A 56 -34.86 -46.51 12.63
C LEU A 56 -36.31 -46.29 12.19
N GLY A 57 -36.81 -47.07 11.22
CA GLY A 57 -38.18 -46.93 10.74
C GLY A 57 -38.51 -45.54 10.19
N MET A 58 -37.52 -44.86 9.55
CA MET A 58 -37.69 -43.55 8.92
C MET A 58 -37.57 -43.66 7.40
N VAL A 59 -38.05 -42.66 6.69
CA VAL A 59 -37.92 -42.54 5.24
C VAL A 59 -36.94 -41.42 4.92
N ILE A 60 -35.87 -41.69 4.17
CA ILE A 60 -34.90 -40.67 3.71
C ILE A 60 -35.20 -40.40 2.24
N SER A 61 -35.64 -39.18 1.97
CA SER A 61 -35.86 -38.67 0.60
C SER A 61 -34.74 -37.81 0.14
N TYR A 62 -34.12 -38.15 -0.99
CA TYR A 62 -33.04 -37.37 -1.61
C TYR A 62 -33.13 -37.51 -3.15
N ASN A 63 -32.47 -36.61 -3.85
CA ASN A 63 -32.31 -36.69 -5.32
C ASN A 63 -31.10 -37.55 -5.66
N PRO A 64 -31.26 -38.75 -6.21
CA PRO A 64 -30.15 -39.67 -6.51
C PRO A 64 -29.24 -39.13 -7.66
N ALA A 65 -29.68 -38.16 -8.46
CA ALA A 65 -28.87 -37.53 -9.49
C ALA A 65 -27.82 -36.56 -8.90
N GLN A 66 -27.99 -36.14 -7.66
CA GLN A 66 -27.09 -35.21 -6.97
C GLN A 66 -26.03 -35.87 -6.10
N VAL A 67 -26.09 -37.17 -5.92
CA VAL A 67 -25.16 -37.94 -5.11
C VAL A 67 -24.74 -39.24 -5.82
N ASP A 68 -23.44 -39.57 -5.76
CA ASP A 68 -22.96 -40.86 -6.24
C ASP A 68 -23.37 -41.96 -5.25
N VAL A 69 -24.56 -42.53 -5.50
CA VAL A 69 -25.16 -43.56 -4.65
C VAL A 69 -24.39 -44.90 -4.64
N ASN A 70 -23.51 -45.10 -5.65
CA ASN A 70 -22.69 -46.30 -5.76
C ASN A 70 -21.32 -46.17 -5.10
N LYS A 71 -20.94 -44.96 -4.72
CA LYS A 71 -19.69 -44.70 -3.98
C LYS A 71 -19.64 -45.52 -2.72
N VAL A 72 -18.57 -46.33 -2.56
CA VAL A 72 -18.35 -47.17 -1.39
C VAL A 72 -17.75 -46.38 -0.26
N ILE A 73 -18.41 -46.36 0.90
CA ILE A 73 -17.96 -45.68 2.10
C ILE A 73 -17.61 -46.71 3.16
N ARG A 74 -16.41 -46.59 3.74
CA ARG A 74 -15.91 -47.47 4.79
C ARG A 74 -16.01 -46.79 6.12
N ILE A 75 -16.61 -47.46 7.10
CA ILE A 75 -16.67 -47.05 8.51
C ILE A 75 -15.80 -48.03 9.32
N ASP A 76 -14.62 -47.56 9.72
CA ASP A 76 -13.55 -48.39 10.31
C ASP A 76 -13.76 -48.70 11.79
N ARG A 77 -14.60 -47.95 12.51
CA ARG A 77 -14.82 -48.12 13.95
C ARG A 77 -16.24 -48.59 14.21
N GLN A 78 -16.35 -49.74 14.94
CA GLN A 78 -17.61 -50.18 15.53
C GLN A 78 -18.00 -49.21 16.67
N GLY A 79 -19.27 -48.80 16.71
CA GLY A 79 -19.74 -47.87 17.72
C GLY A 79 -21.21 -47.48 17.56
N VAL A 80 -21.66 -46.67 18.50
CA VAL A 80 -22.96 -45.99 18.41
C VAL A 80 -22.77 -44.63 17.77
N TYR A 81 -23.47 -44.39 16.69
CA TYR A 81 -23.42 -43.12 15.93
C TYR A 81 -24.79 -42.46 15.97
N THR A 82 -24.84 -41.15 16.09
CA THR A 82 -26.07 -40.41 15.80
C THR A 82 -26.33 -40.43 14.30
N VAL A 83 -27.58 -40.32 13.87
CA VAL A 83 -27.98 -40.23 12.46
C VAL A 83 -27.24 -39.10 11.77
N GLY A 84 -27.12 -37.93 12.40
CA GLY A 84 -26.41 -36.80 11.88
C GLY A 84 -24.92 -37.07 11.65
N THR A 85 -24.25 -37.73 12.61
CA THR A 85 -22.84 -38.11 12.50
C THR A 85 -22.62 -39.17 11.42
N LEU A 86 -23.52 -40.13 11.31
CA LEU A 86 -23.46 -41.21 10.31
C LEU A 86 -23.69 -40.64 8.90
N LEU A 87 -24.72 -39.82 8.71
CA LEU A 87 -24.99 -39.14 7.44
C LEU A 87 -23.84 -38.25 7.02
N GLY A 88 -23.23 -37.55 7.97
CA GLY A 88 -22.02 -36.72 7.69
C GLY A 88 -20.84 -37.54 7.17
N LYS A 89 -20.69 -38.81 7.63
CA LYS A 89 -19.65 -39.73 7.11
C LYS A 89 -20.04 -40.36 5.78
N VAL A 90 -21.30 -40.77 5.63
CA VAL A 90 -21.82 -41.46 4.42
C VAL A 90 -21.88 -40.46 3.23
N LEU A 91 -22.22 -39.22 3.51
CA LEU A 91 -22.32 -38.14 2.53
C LEU A 91 -21.11 -37.17 2.58
N ASP A 92 -19.95 -37.69 3.00
CA ASP A 92 -18.72 -36.92 3.00
C ASP A 92 -18.39 -36.45 1.58
N GLY A 93 -18.13 -35.13 1.46
CA GLY A 93 -17.95 -34.43 0.16
C GLY A 93 -19.23 -33.79 -0.37
N TYR A 94 -20.31 -33.82 0.38
CA TYR A 94 -21.57 -33.15 0.04
C TYR A 94 -22.00 -32.21 1.14
N LYS A 95 -22.62 -31.09 0.74
CA LYS A 95 -23.34 -30.20 1.65
C LYS A 95 -24.76 -30.71 1.77
N VAL A 96 -25.12 -31.11 2.97
CA VAL A 96 -26.44 -31.69 3.25
C VAL A 96 -27.25 -30.72 4.08
N ARG A 97 -28.38 -30.27 3.56
CA ARG A 97 -29.42 -29.63 4.35
C ARG A 97 -30.48 -30.65 4.65
N MET A 98 -30.91 -30.71 5.89
CA MET A 98 -31.90 -31.66 6.36
C MET A 98 -33.16 -30.94 6.78
N ALA A 99 -34.30 -31.40 6.31
CA ALA A 99 -35.61 -30.92 6.73
C ALA A 99 -36.45 -32.14 7.19
N PHE A 100 -37.16 -31.94 8.30
CA PHE A 100 -38.05 -32.95 8.85
C PHE A 100 -39.46 -32.77 8.30
N VAL A 101 -40.04 -33.89 7.84
CA VAL A 101 -41.45 -33.95 7.42
C VAL A 101 -42.15 -35.02 8.26
N PRO A 102 -43.13 -34.66 9.11
CA PRO A 102 -43.89 -35.60 9.91
C PRO A 102 -44.56 -36.67 9.03
N PRO A 103 -44.73 -37.94 9.52
CA PRO A 103 -44.43 -38.37 10.89
C PRO A 103 -42.98 -38.84 11.12
N ARG A 104 -42.23 -39.33 10.15
CA ARG A 104 -40.82 -39.81 10.26
C ARG A 104 -40.08 -39.79 8.91
N LYS A 105 -40.18 -38.68 8.23
CA LYS A 105 -39.51 -38.53 6.94
C LYS A 105 -38.42 -37.43 7.05
N LEU A 106 -37.19 -37.78 6.62
CA LEU A 106 -36.07 -36.87 6.52
C LEU A 106 -35.82 -36.54 5.06
N LEU A 107 -35.98 -35.25 4.69
CA LEU A 107 -35.65 -34.76 3.36
C LEU A 107 -34.20 -34.25 3.34
N LEU A 108 -33.39 -34.84 2.47
CA LEU A 108 -31.99 -34.41 2.27
C LEU A 108 -31.90 -33.66 0.98
N GLN A 109 -31.62 -32.38 1.10
CA GLN A 109 -31.13 -31.55 -0.02
C GLN A 109 -29.62 -31.73 -0.07
N ILE A 110 -29.09 -32.45 -1.07
CA ILE A 110 -27.68 -32.80 -1.22
C ILE A 110 -27.08 -31.96 -2.35
N GLU A 111 -26.08 -31.17 -2.03
CA GLU A 111 -25.29 -30.41 -3.00
C GLU A 111 -23.86 -30.94 -2.95
N LYS A 112 -23.26 -31.28 -4.11
CA LYS A 112 -21.87 -31.70 -4.18
C LYS A 112 -20.97 -30.54 -3.74
N VAL A 113 -20.21 -30.77 -2.67
CA VAL A 113 -19.18 -29.80 -2.24
C VAL A 113 -17.96 -30.01 -3.11
N GLU A 114 -17.80 -29.16 -4.10
CA GLU A 114 -16.63 -29.24 -4.96
C GLU A 114 -15.35 -28.84 -4.23
N ASN A 115 -15.44 -27.92 -3.25
CA ASN A 115 -14.30 -27.44 -2.48
C ASN A 115 -14.62 -27.08 -1.03
N TYR A 116 -13.74 -27.46 -0.10
CA TYR A 116 -13.75 -27.00 1.28
C TYR A 116 -12.85 -25.77 1.48
N CYS A 117 -13.26 -24.89 2.37
CA CYS A 117 -12.47 -23.72 2.76
C CYS A 117 -11.38 -24.12 3.75
N VAL A 118 -10.12 -23.90 3.36
CA VAL A 118 -8.95 -23.91 4.25
C VAL A 118 -8.53 -22.47 4.46
N SER A 119 -8.61 -21.98 5.67
CA SER A 119 -8.29 -20.61 6.04
C SER A 119 -7.31 -20.56 7.20
N GLY A 120 -6.72 -19.41 7.44
CA GLY A 120 -5.85 -19.27 8.60
C GLY A 120 -5.17 -17.92 8.67
N THR A 121 -4.42 -17.73 9.75
CA THR A 121 -3.58 -16.56 9.99
C THR A 121 -2.12 -17.00 10.02
N VAL A 122 -1.26 -16.22 9.37
CA VAL A 122 0.19 -16.42 9.40
C VAL A 122 0.79 -15.37 10.32
N LEU A 123 1.55 -15.82 11.30
CA LEU A 123 2.19 -15.00 12.32
C LEU A 123 3.70 -15.21 12.28
N GLU A 124 4.46 -14.21 12.67
CA GLU A 124 5.86 -14.37 13.03
C GLU A 124 5.97 -15.11 14.37
N GLU A 125 6.88 -16.08 14.46
CA GLU A 125 7.02 -16.94 15.65
C GLU A 125 7.51 -16.17 16.87
N GLU A 126 8.46 -15.26 16.69
CA GLU A 126 9.10 -14.53 17.78
C GLU A 126 8.23 -13.35 18.30
N SER A 127 7.60 -12.60 17.41
CA SER A 127 6.83 -11.40 17.77
C SER A 127 5.33 -11.64 17.90
N GLY A 128 4.79 -12.72 17.29
CA GLY A 128 3.36 -12.90 17.10
C GLY A 128 2.74 -11.89 16.13
N GLU A 129 3.57 -11.19 15.36
CA GLU A 129 3.11 -10.21 14.39
C GLU A 129 2.45 -10.88 13.18
N ARG A 130 1.40 -10.26 12.64
CA ARG A 130 0.68 -10.78 11.48
C ARG A 130 1.45 -10.51 10.20
N LEU A 131 1.75 -11.55 9.44
CA LEU A 131 2.56 -11.45 8.21
C LEU A 131 1.66 -11.17 7.00
N TYR A 132 1.77 -9.97 6.46
CA TYR A 132 1.15 -9.54 5.21
C TYR A 132 1.97 -10.00 4.00
N GLY A 133 1.33 -10.55 2.97
CA GLY A 133 2.03 -10.97 1.75
C GLY A 133 2.68 -12.36 1.83
N ALA A 134 2.48 -13.12 2.91
CA ALA A 134 2.95 -14.50 2.98
C ALA A 134 2.21 -15.39 1.99
N VAL A 135 2.95 -16.22 1.26
CA VAL A 135 2.42 -17.12 0.24
C VAL A 135 2.02 -18.43 0.86
N VAL A 136 0.76 -18.80 0.73
CA VAL A 136 0.19 -20.05 1.23
C VAL A 136 -0.18 -20.93 0.05
N SER A 137 0.34 -22.15 0.00
CA SER A 137 0.05 -23.10 -1.07
C SER A 137 -0.41 -24.45 -0.53
N LEU A 138 -1.40 -25.04 -1.20
CA LEU A 138 -1.88 -26.40 -0.99
C LEU A 138 -1.60 -27.22 -2.25
N ALA A 139 -0.72 -28.22 -2.16
CA ALA A 139 -0.38 -29.11 -3.26
C ALA A 139 -0.93 -30.51 -3.00
N ALA A 140 -1.70 -31.07 -3.96
CA ALA A 140 -2.13 -32.45 -3.98
C ALA A 140 -1.12 -33.33 -4.72
N GLY A 141 -1.08 -34.64 -4.44
CA GLY A 141 -0.16 -35.59 -5.08
C GLY A 141 -0.26 -35.74 -6.61
N GLY A 142 -1.25 -35.12 -7.26
CA GLY A 142 -1.45 -35.10 -8.72
C GLY A 142 -1.07 -33.76 -9.40
N GLY A 143 -0.26 -32.90 -8.78
CA GLY A 143 0.19 -31.64 -9.37
C GLY A 143 -0.81 -30.48 -9.32
N LYS A 144 -2.04 -30.66 -8.86
CA LYS A 144 -3.00 -29.59 -8.64
C LYS A 144 -2.59 -28.79 -7.42
N ARG A 145 -2.43 -27.48 -7.58
CA ARG A 145 -1.97 -26.57 -6.53
C ARG A 145 -2.92 -25.38 -6.41
N ALA A 146 -3.35 -25.07 -5.18
CA ALA A 146 -4.06 -23.85 -4.86
C ALA A 146 -3.15 -22.90 -4.08
N VAL A 147 -3.21 -21.60 -4.35
CA VAL A 147 -2.34 -20.58 -3.74
C VAL A 147 -3.18 -19.41 -3.29
N ALA A 148 -2.84 -18.85 -2.13
CA ALA A 148 -3.32 -17.57 -1.64
C ALA A 148 -2.16 -16.77 -1.04
N ILE A 149 -2.38 -15.48 -0.91
CA ILE A 149 -1.47 -14.56 -0.23
C ILE A 149 -2.21 -13.99 0.98
N THR A 150 -1.50 -13.82 2.10
CA THR A 150 -2.10 -13.23 3.29
C THR A 150 -2.39 -11.75 3.09
N ASP A 151 -3.52 -11.30 3.60
CA ASP A 151 -3.92 -9.88 3.61
C ASP A 151 -3.17 -9.09 4.71
N ALA A 152 -3.49 -7.80 4.87
CA ALA A 152 -2.88 -6.93 5.87
C ALA A 152 -3.03 -7.44 7.32
N ASN A 153 -4.01 -8.31 7.56
CA ASN A 153 -4.24 -8.97 8.85
C ASN A 153 -3.56 -10.33 8.95
N GLY A 154 -2.67 -10.69 8.01
CA GLY A 154 -2.02 -11.99 7.95
C GLY A 154 -2.97 -13.15 7.61
N PHE A 155 -4.18 -12.88 7.15
CA PHE A 155 -5.22 -13.87 6.94
C PHE A 155 -5.25 -14.38 5.49
N TYR A 156 -5.44 -15.71 5.32
CA TYR A 156 -5.55 -16.35 4.01
C TYR A 156 -6.76 -17.28 3.92
N ARG A 157 -7.18 -17.58 2.68
CA ARG A 157 -8.20 -18.58 2.36
C ARG A 157 -7.87 -19.30 1.07
N LEU A 158 -8.09 -20.60 1.09
CA LEU A 158 -7.97 -21.49 -0.06
C LEU A 158 -9.19 -22.43 -0.11
N TYR A 159 -9.66 -22.70 -1.30
CA TYR A 159 -10.76 -23.64 -1.53
C TYR A 159 -10.24 -24.83 -2.34
N VAL A 160 -10.27 -26.01 -1.73
CA VAL A 160 -9.74 -27.23 -2.35
C VAL A 160 -10.72 -28.40 -2.18
N PRO A 161 -10.75 -29.34 -3.13
CA PRO A 161 -11.49 -30.59 -2.96
C PRO A 161 -11.08 -31.33 -1.67
N PRO A 162 -11.93 -32.25 -1.15
CA PRO A 162 -11.52 -33.12 -0.07
C PRO A 162 -10.31 -33.96 -0.47
N GLY A 163 -9.39 -34.18 0.46
CA GLY A 163 -8.22 -35.03 0.22
C GLY A 163 -6.98 -34.59 1.01
N PRO A 164 -5.87 -35.35 0.82
CA PRO A 164 -4.59 -35.02 1.43
C PRO A 164 -3.85 -33.92 0.64
N TYR A 165 -3.32 -32.95 1.35
CA TYR A 165 -2.55 -31.83 0.79
C TYR A 165 -1.28 -31.59 1.59
N MET A 166 -0.25 -31.14 0.90
CA MET A 166 0.89 -30.49 1.51
C MET A 166 0.58 -28.98 1.57
N LEU A 167 0.36 -28.45 2.76
CA LEU A 167 0.32 -27.02 3.02
C LEU A 167 1.74 -26.51 3.14
N THR A 168 2.11 -25.53 2.34
CA THR A 168 3.39 -24.81 2.45
C THR A 168 3.12 -23.33 2.57
N ILE A 169 3.72 -22.68 3.56
CA ILE A 169 3.64 -21.25 3.76
C ILE A 169 5.06 -20.72 3.71
N SER A 170 5.29 -19.73 2.85
CA SER A 170 6.59 -19.08 2.66
C SER A 170 6.46 -17.57 2.69
N TYR A 171 7.46 -16.92 3.24
CA TYR A 171 7.57 -15.47 3.27
C TYR A 171 9.05 -15.08 3.19
N MET A 172 9.35 -13.98 2.51
CA MET A 172 10.74 -13.54 2.33
C MET A 172 11.38 -13.21 3.69
N GLY A 173 12.57 -13.73 3.95
CA GLY A 173 13.27 -13.58 5.24
C GLY A 173 12.80 -14.54 6.33
N TYR A 174 11.96 -15.57 6.01
CA TYR A 174 11.45 -16.54 6.96
C TYR A 174 11.66 -17.98 6.49
N ALA A 175 11.87 -18.88 7.43
CA ALA A 175 11.87 -20.31 7.15
C ALA A 175 10.49 -20.77 6.66
N PRO A 176 10.39 -21.49 5.52
CA PRO A 176 9.11 -21.96 5.04
C PRO A 176 8.54 -23.03 5.98
N ALA A 177 7.28 -22.89 6.35
CA ALA A 177 6.56 -23.90 7.12
C ALA A 177 5.82 -24.86 6.18
N SER A 178 6.08 -26.18 6.30
CA SER A 178 5.40 -27.20 5.52
C SER A 178 4.71 -28.22 6.42
N ARG A 179 3.45 -28.57 6.11
CA ARG A 179 2.65 -29.47 6.90
C ARG A 179 1.68 -30.28 6.05
N HIS A 180 1.62 -31.59 6.29
CA HIS A 180 0.57 -32.44 5.70
C HIS A 180 -0.76 -32.19 6.39
N ILE A 181 -1.81 -31.92 5.61
CA ILE A 181 -3.18 -31.77 6.09
C ILE A 181 -4.11 -32.65 5.27
N ASN A 182 -5.10 -33.24 5.93
CA ASN A 182 -6.21 -33.92 5.24
C ASN A 182 -7.44 -33.00 5.33
N VAL A 183 -7.95 -32.57 4.19
CA VAL A 183 -9.10 -31.69 4.08
C VAL A 183 -10.35 -32.56 3.92
N GLY A 184 -11.09 -32.76 5.02
CA GLY A 184 -12.39 -33.43 5.06
C GLY A 184 -13.54 -32.51 5.48
N GLY A 185 -13.26 -31.20 5.60
CA GLY A 185 -14.22 -30.16 5.99
C GLY A 185 -13.53 -28.78 6.08
N PRO A 186 -14.28 -27.70 6.34
CA PRO A 186 -13.71 -26.38 6.55
C PRO A 186 -12.69 -26.40 7.70
N ARG A 187 -11.54 -25.77 7.49
CA ARG A 187 -10.46 -25.69 8.48
C ARG A 187 -9.96 -24.26 8.64
N THR A 188 -9.73 -23.87 9.89
CA THR A 188 -9.00 -22.62 10.21
C THR A 188 -7.76 -22.98 11.03
N MET A 189 -6.61 -22.42 10.66
CA MET A 189 -5.32 -22.72 11.28
C MET A 189 -4.54 -21.46 11.57
N VAL A 190 -3.74 -21.48 12.63
CA VAL A 190 -2.70 -20.48 12.87
C VAL A 190 -1.37 -21.13 12.56
N THR A 191 -0.54 -20.45 11.79
CA THR A 191 0.81 -20.92 11.43
C THR A 191 1.81 -19.83 11.78
N HIS A 192 2.84 -20.22 12.52
CA HIS A 192 3.96 -19.35 12.87
C HIS A 192 5.11 -19.61 11.91
N LEU A 193 5.72 -18.53 11.39
CA LEU A 193 6.93 -18.59 10.60
C LEU A 193 8.10 -18.06 11.42
N LYS A 194 9.20 -18.79 11.40
CA LYS A 194 10.44 -18.41 12.08
C LYS A 194 11.23 -17.46 11.19
N PRO A 195 11.62 -16.26 11.66
CA PRO A 195 12.51 -15.40 10.92
C PRO A 195 13.87 -16.10 10.70
N LEU A 196 14.41 -16.00 9.49
CA LEU A 196 15.75 -16.47 9.18
C LEU A 196 16.74 -15.33 9.41
N PRO A 197 17.77 -15.51 10.23
CA PRO A 197 18.88 -14.58 10.25
C PRO A 197 19.59 -14.67 8.89
N PHE A 198 19.33 -13.72 8.02
CA PHE A 198 20.08 -13.33 6.81
C PHE A 198 20.65 -14.44 5.91
N GLU A 199 19.96 -15.56 5.72
CA GLU A 199 20.22 -16.49 4.62
C GLU A 199 19.09 -16.37 3.59
N ILE A 200 19.37 -15.71 2.48
CA ILE A 200 18.55 -15.82 1.28
C ILE A 200 18.95 -17.15 0.63
N ASP A 201 18.44 -18.25 1.15
CA ASP A 201 18.35 -19.45 0.37
C ASP A 201 17.41 -19.18 -0.80
N GLU A 202 17.71 -19.79 -1.94
CA GLU A 202 16.95 -19.70 -3.18
C GLU A 202 15.48 -20.11 -2.91
N VAL A 203 14.68 -19.16 -2.41
CA VAL A 203 13.25 -19.36 -2.25
C VAL A 203 12.68 -19.59 -3.63
N THR A 204 12.33 -20.83 -3.92
CA THR A 204 11.68 -21.23 -5.16
C THR A 204 10.27 -20.63 -5.16
N VAL A 205 10.14 -19.39 -5.61
CA VAL A 205 8.89 -18.62 -5.71
C VAL A 205 8.11 -19.09 -6.94
N GLU A 206 7.95 -20.40 -7.14
CA GLU A 206 7.27 -20.91 -8.35
C GLU A 206 5.76 -20.64 -8.37
N THR A 207 5.12 -20.35 -7.23
CA THR A 207 3.66 -20.30 -7.18
C THR A 207 3.07 -18.95 -6.77
N ALA A 208 3.85 -18.08 -6.14
CA ALA A 208 3.43 -16.70 -5.85
C ALA A 208 3.25 -15.85 -7.11
N LYS A 209 3.73 -16.34 -8.24
CA LYS A 209 3.76 -15.66 -9.54
C LYS A 209 2.38 -15.27 -10.08
N ARG A 210 1.32 -15.99 -9.71
CA ARG A 210 -0.01 -15.80 -10.33
C ARG A 210 -0.90 -14.76 -9.65
N ASP A 211 -0.73 -14.50 -8.36
CA ASP A 211 -1.64 -13.66 -7.58
C ASP A 211 -0.98 -12.47 -6.86
N SER A 212 0.37 -12.30 -6.95
CA SER A 212 1.04 -11.17 -6.31
C SER A 212 0.97 -9.93 -7.19
N GLU A 213 0.07 -9.02 -6.87
CA GLU A 213 0.14 -7.60 -7.27
C GLU A 213 1.29 -6.87 -6.55
N LEU A 214 1.89 -7.53 -5.60
CA LEU A 214 3.00 -7.07 -4.78
C LEU A 214 4.29 -7.33 -5.54
N GLY A 215 4.75 -6.32 -6.27
CA GLY A 215 6.17 -6.20 -6.49
C GLY A 215 6.81 -6.02 -5.11
N GLY A 216 7.16 -7.10 -4.46
CA GLY A 216 7.87 -7.04 -3.19
C GLY A 216 9.17 -6.29 -3.41
N LEU A 217 9.24 -5.07 -2.86
CA LEU A 217 10.47 -4.32 -2.82
C LEU A 217 11.42 -5.13 -1.95
N THR A 218 12.42 -5.74 -2.57
CA THR A 218 13.46 -6.47 -1.82
C THR A 218 14.26 -5.48 -0.99
N PRO A 219 14.66 -5.79 0.24
CA PRO A 219 15.42 -4.90 1.12
C PRO A 219 16.88 -4.69 0.66
N SER A 220 17.12 -4.59 -0.63
CA SER A 220 18.43 -4.44 -1.25
C SER A 220 18.94 -3.01 -1.32
N SER A 221 18.24 -2.06 -0.75
CA SER A 221 18.70 -0.67 -0.73
C SER A 221 19.82 -0.46 0.28
N MET A 222 20.98 -1.09 0.02
CA MET A 222 22.18 -0.81 0.80
C MET A 222 22.83 0.54 0.48
N LEU A 223 22.18 1.32 -0.41
CA LEU A 223 22.64 2.60 -0.91
C LEU A 223 21.83 3.76 -0.32
N SER A 224 21.36 3.62 0.91
CA SER A 224 20.63 4.66 1.64
C SER A 224 21.39 5.11 2.88
N PHE A 225 21.21 6.35 3.28
CA PHE A 225 21.72 6.92 4.52
C PHE A 225 21.15 6.27 5.78
N SER A 226 19.98 5.67 5.70
CA SER A 226 19.32 4.96 6.78
C SER A 226 19.19 3.47 6.48
N ARG A 227 19.32 2.64 7.52
CA ARG A 227 19.32 1.18 7.38
C ARG A 227 18.01 0.65 6.76
N ASN A 228 16.91 1.06 7.26
CA ASN A 228 15.59 0.51 6.92
C ASN A 228 14.78 1.46 6.04
N ASP A 229 15.47 2.27 5.23
CA ASP A 229 14.82 3.15 4.27
C ASP A 229 14.25 2.35 3.10
N LEU A 230 12.94 2.11 3.15
CA LEU A 230 12.21 1.42 2.08
C LEU A 230 12.02 2.30 0.85
N PHE A 231 12.00 3.63 1.03
CA PHE A 231 11.77 4.57 -0.08
C PHE A 231 12.98 4.67 -1.02
N SER A 232 14.18 4.46 -0.52
CA SER A 232 15.39 4.43 -1.36
C SER A 232 15.36 3.32 -2.43
N GLN A 233 14.43 2.36 -2.33
CA GLN A 233 14.27 1.29 -3.34
C GLN A 233 13.42 1.74 -4.53
N VAL A 234 12.65 2.82 -4.39
CA VAL A 234 11.69 3.24 -5.42
C VAL A 234 12.41 3.90 -6.60
N TRP A 235 13.57 4.54 -6.42
CA TRP A 235 14.32 5.21 -7.48
C TRP A 235 14.81 4.26 -8.60
N VAL A 236 14.96 2.97 -8.30
CA VAL A 236 15.35 1.95 -9.29
C VAL A 236 14.15 1.48 -10.14
N LEU A 237 12.92 1.87 -9.83
CA LEU A 237 11.75 1.45 -10.60
C LEU A 237 11.61 2.30 -11.88
N PRO A 238 11.26 1.67 -13.02
CA PRO A 238 11.16 2.40 -14.29
C PRO A 238 9.96 3.36 -14.28
N GLY A 239 10.19 4.57 -14.82
CA GLY A 239 9.19 5.65 -14.85
C GLY A 239 8.93 6.30 -13.50
N VAL A 240 9.78 6.05 -12.50
CA VAL A 240 9.71 6.66 -11.18
C VAL A 240 10.93 7.54 -10.98
N ILE A 241 10.70 8.83 -10.79
CA ILE A 241 11.72 9.79 -10.38
C ILE A 241 11.44 10.09 -8.92
N SER A 242 12.41 9.91 -8.06
CA SER A 242 12.31 10.26 -6.66
C SER A 242 13.57 10.98 -6.22
N SER A 243 13.42 11.90 -5.30
CA SER A 243 14.52 12.36 -4.49
C SER A 243 15.06 11.21 -3.64
N MET A 244 16.17 11.41 -2.99
CA MET A 244 16.91 10.41 -2.25
C MET A 244 16.06 9.64 -1.22
N ALA A 245 15.18 10.33 -0.52
CA ALA A 245 14.29 9.72 0.50
C ALA A 245 12.85 9.46 -0.01
N GLY A 246 12.61 9.56 -1.31
CA GLY A 246 11.34 9.20 -1.93
C GLY A 246 10.19 10.17 -1.75
N SER A 247 10.41 11.36 -1.19
CA SER A 247 9.33 12.32 -0.92
C SER A 247 8.89 13.12 -2.14
N ASN A 248 9.81 13.49 -3.04
CA ASN A 248 9.47 14.18 -4.29
C ASN A 248 9.25 13.18 -5.41
N LEU A 249 8.24 12.33 -5.21
CA LEU A 249 7.94 11.24 -6.11
C LEU A 249 7.20 11.76 -7.36
N GLN A 250 7.73 11.46 -8.55
CA GLN A 250 7.10 11.72 -9.84
C GLN A 250 6.95 10.40 -10.58
N VAL A 251 5.77 10.08 -11.06
CA VAL A 251 5.47 8.78 -11.67
C VAL A 251 4.83 8.98 -13.03
N ASP A 252 5.46 8.38 -14.05
CA ASP A 252 4.98 8.40 -15.44
C ASP A 252 4.65 9.81 -15.95
N GLY A 253 5.53 10.77 -15.65
CA GLY A 253 5.38 12.19 -16.05
C GLY A 253 4.30 12.96 -15.28
N GLY A 254 3.80 12.41 -14.18
CA GLY A 254 2.89 13.09 -13.25
C GLY A 254 3.62 13.93 -12.22
N SER A 255 2.93 14.90 -11.63
CA SER A 255 3.45 15.79 -10.59
C SER A 255 3.57 15.09 -9.22
N ASN A 256 4.32 15.71 -8.30
CA ASN A 256 4.53 15.16 -6.95
C ASN A 256 3.22 14.96 -6.18
N ASP A 257 2.27 15.88 -6.34
CA ASP A 257 0.97 15.86 -5.67
C ASP A 257 -0.02 14.81 -6.24
N GLU A 258 0.32 14.17 -7.36
CA GLU A 258 -0.45 13.06 -7.94
C GLU A 258 -0.18 11.70 -7.26
N ASN A 259 0.66 11.67 -6.23
CA ASN A 259 1.04 10.47 -5.51
C ASN A 259 0.43 10.45 -4.11
N LEU A 260 -0.14 9.33 -3.69
CA LEU A 260 -0.73 9.14 -2.36
C LEU A 260 0.23 8.36 -1.48
N PHE A 261 0.46 8.88 -0.28
CA PHE A 261 1.17 8.16 0.77
C PHE A 261 0.18 7.82 1.89
N LEU A 262 0.12 6.56 2.26
CA LEU A 262 -0.76 6.05 3.32
C LEU A 262 0.07 5.43 4.43
N LEU A 263 -0.19 5.82 5.67
CA LEU A 263 0.32 5.16 6.88
C LEU A 263 -0.82 4.42 7.57
N ASP A 264 -0.74 3.08 7.61
CA ASP A 264 -1.85 2.20 8.07
C ASP A 264 -3.20 2.55 7.43
N GLY A 265 -3.19 2.95 6.13
CA GLY A 265 -4.38 3.35 5.38
C GLY A 265 -4.80 4.82 5.54
N VAL A 266 -4.09 5.62 6.33
CA VAL A 266 -4.38 7.05 6.55
C VAL A 266 -3.49 7.94 5.66
N PRO A 267 -4.04 8.92 4.93
CA PRO A 267 -3.27 9.82 4.08
C PRO A 267 -2.26 10.68 4.85
N VAL A 268 -1.04 10.75 4.31
CA VAL A 268 0.03 11.68 4.70
C VAL A 268 0.24 12.68 3.59
N PHE A 269 0.10 13.97 3.88
CA PHE A 269 0.09 14.99 2.84
C PHE A 269 1.47 15.44 2.37
N HIS A 270 2.47 15.43 3.25
CA HIS A 270 3.84 15.74 2.89
C HIS A 270 4.77 14.62 3.39
N PRO A 271 5.31 13.78 2.49
CA PRO A 271 5.99 12.54 2.88
C PRO A 271 7.50 12.67 3.02
N GLY A 272 8.06 13.79 3.45
CA GLY A 272 9.51 13.98 3.57
C GLY A 272 9.94 14.93 4.68
N HIS A 273 11.14 14.69 5.18
CA HIS A 273 11.90 15.60 6.00
C HIS A 273 13.08 16.18 5.19
N PHE A 274 13.58 17.36 5.52
CA PHE A 274 14.77 17.94 4.91
C PHE A 274 14.76 17.95 3.39
N ASN A 275 13.70 18.41 2.78
CA ASN A 275 13.63 18.36 1.32
C ASN A 275 14.02 16.96 0.77
N SER A 276 13.51 15.90 1.42
CA SER A 276 13.70 14.51 0.99
C SER A 276 15.04 13.84 1.31
N LEU A 277 15.84 14.41 2.20
CA LEU A 277 17.04 13.73 2.68
C LEU A 277 16.71 12.56 3.63
N LEU A 278 15.67 12.73 4.44
CA LEU A 278 15.22 11.76 5.42
C LEU A 278 13.78 11.38 5.11
N PRO A 279 13.48 10.07 4.91
CA PRO A 279 12.10 9.64 4.71
C PRO A 279 11.26 9.97 5.93
N ILE A 280 10.00 10.32 5.71
CA ILE A 280 9.09 10.73 6.78
C ILE A 280 8.79 9.59 7.77
N PHE A 281 8.93 8.33 7.35
CA PHE A 281 8.64 7.18 8.19
C PHE A 281 9.93 6.61 8.77
N ASN A 282 9.95 6.39 10.08
CA ASN A 282 11.02 5.66 10.75
C ASN A 282 11.01 4.19 10.28
N GLY A 283 12.01 3.77 9.51
CA GLY A 283 12.10 2.42 8.95
C GLY A 283 12.11 1.31 10.00
N ASP A 284 12.60 1.58 11.22
CA ASP A 284 12.59 0.60 12.32
C ASP A 284 11.17 0.35 12.86
N ALA A 285 10.24 1.29 12.68
CA ALA A 285 8.83 1.16 13.05
C ALA A 285 7.96 0.58 11.92
N VAL A 286 8.48 0.53 10.67
CA VAL A 286 7.75 0.06 9.50
C VAL A 286 7.80 -1.47 9.41
N LYS A 287 6.66 -2.08 9.12
CA LYS A 287 6.48 -3.50 8.86
C LYS A 287 6.68 -3.86 7.39
N ASN A 288 6.00 -3.14 6.52
CA ASN A 288 6.10 -3.29 5.07
C ASN A 288 5.67 -2.02 4.33
N MET A 289 6.05 -1.96 3.07
CA MET A 289 5.63 -0.93 2.12
C MET A 289 5.19 -1.59 0.82
N VAL A 290 4.08 -1.10 0.26
CA VAL A 290 3.57 -1.51 -1.05
C VAL A 290 3.47 -0.29 -1.94
N PHE A 291 4.07 -0.36 -3.10
CA PHE A 291 4.04 0.71 -4.09
C PHE A 291 3.19 0.29 -5.30
N HIS A 292 2.10 0.99 -5.53
CA HIS A 292 1.20 0.81 -6.67
C HIS A 292 1.44 1.91 -7.70
N LYS A 293 1.73 1.52 -8.94
CA LYS A 293 1.97 2.44 -10.04
C LYS A 293 0.93 2.23 -11.15
N GLY A 294 0.31 3.30 -11.61
CA GLY A 294 -0.61 3.32 -12.74
C GLY A 294 -1.97 2.67 -12.47
N PHE A 295 -2.01 1.43 -12.03
CA PHE A 295 -3.23 0.71 -11.65
C PHE A 295 -3.24 0.32 -10.17
N PHE A 296 -4.34 0.62 -9.48
CA PHE A 296 -4.59 0.23 -8.09
C PHE A 296 -6.09 0.03 -7.83
N SER A 297 -6.43 -0.73 -6.78
CA SER A 297 -7.81 -1.01 -6.38
C SER A 297 -8.66 0.24 -6.20
N THR A 298 -9.97 0.16 -6.47
CA THR A 298 -10.91 1.27 -6.31
C THR A 298 -11.10 1.70 -4.85
N ARG A 299 -10.64 0.94 -3.85
CA ARG A 299 -10.58 1.37 -2.44
C ARG A 299 -9.62 2.55 -2.24
N LEU A 300 -8.64 2.71 -3.13
CA LEU A 300 -7.65 3.78 -3.10
C LEU A 300 -8.10 4.92 -4.01
N GLU A 301 -8.21 6.11 -3.45
CA GLU A 301 -8.82 7.28 -4.09
C GLU A 301 -7.92 8.52 -4.04
N GLY A 302 -8.30 9.53 -4.82
CA GLY A 302 -7.84 10.90 -4.67
C GLY A 302 -6.44 11.20 -5.20
N ARG A 303 -5.85 10.33 -6.06
CA ARG A 303 -4.58 10.57 -6.73
C ARG A 303 -4.56 9.99 -8.14
N LEU A 304 -3.64 10.50 -8.98
CA LEU A 304 -3.66 10.28 -10.42
C LEU A 304 -2.51 9.40 -10.93
N SER A 305 -1.45 9.16 -10.14
CA SER A 305 -0.23 8.50 -10.62
C SER A 305 0.14 7.25 -9.83
N SER A 306 0.27 7.35 -8.51
CA SER A 306 0.68 6.21 -7.69
C SER A 306 0.10 6.26 -6.27
N VAL A 307 0.16 5.11 -5.59
CA VAL A 307 -0.16 4.98 -4.17
C VAL A 307 0.94 4.19 -3.47
N THR A 308 1.46 4.73 -2.38
CA THR A 308 2.40 4.07 -1.47
C THR A 308 1.70 3.76 -0.15
N GLU A 309 1.50 2.49 0.13
CA GLU A 309 0.93 2.03 1.41
C GLU A 309 2.07 1.61 2.33
N VAL A 310 2.20 2.23 3.48
CA VAL A 310 3.15 1.90 4.54
C VAL A 310 2.38 1.41 5.75
N ASN A 311 2.73 0.23 6.24
CA ASN A 311 2.13 -0.34 7.44
C ASN A 311 3.16 -0.37 8.56
N LEU A 312 2.76 0.12 9.75
CA LEU A 312 3.56 0.06 10.95
C LEU A 312 3.50 -1.33 11.60
N LYS A 313 4.56 -1.69 12.31
CA LYS A 313 4.58 -2.88 13.17
C LYS A 313 3.44 -2.83 14.21
N ASP A 314 2.89 -3.99 14.53
CA ASP A 314 1.88 -4.14 15.58
C ASP A 314 2.47 -4.18 16.99
N GLY A 315 3.82 -4.21 17.10
CA GLY A 315 4.55 -4.44 18.32
C GLY A 315 4.66 -5.93 18.70
N ASN A 316 5.76 -6.29 19.35
CA ASN A 316 6.01 -7.66 19.76
C ASN A 316 5.04 -8.08 20.88
N LYS A 317 4.30 -9.19 20.69
CA LYS A 317 3.32 -9.70 21.66
C LYS A 317 3.92 -10.65 22.70
N ASN A 318 5.15 -11.09 22.51
CA ASN A 318 5.78 -12.15 23.27
C ASN A 318 6.90 -11.63 24.16
N GLU A 319 7.74 -10.72 23.64
CA GLU A 319 8.96 -10.25 24.28
C GLU A 319 9.15 -8.75 24.07
N PHE A 320 9.94 -8.11 24.94
CA PHE A 320 10.37 -6.73 24.74
C PHE A 320 11.54 -6.71 23.75
N VAL A 321 11.42 -5.87 22.75
CA VAL A 321 12.43 -5.66 21.72
C VAL A 321 12.68 -4.18 21.55
N ASN A 322 13.96 -3.78 21.65
CA ASN A 322 14.34 -2.39 21.52
C ASN A 322 15.32 -2.26 20.35
N THR A 323 15.17 -1.20 19.58
CA THR A 323 16.10 -0.87 18.48
C THR A 323 16.59 0.55 18.69
N LEU A 324 17.91 0.71 18.68
CA LEU A 324 18.56 2.02 18.65
C LEU A 324 19.29 2.13 17.32
N SER A 325 19.07 3.19 16.58
CA SER A 325 19.75 3.45 15.31
C SER A 325 20.32 4.85 15.29
N LEU A 326 21.56 4.95 14.83
CA LEU A 326 22.25 6.18 14.57
C LEU A 326 22.61 6.19 13.09
N ASP A 327 21.89 6.98 12.33
CA ASP A 327 22.12 7.21 10.92
C ASP A 327 22.81 8.56 10.73
N MET A 328 23.43 8.77 9.57
CA MET A 328 24.05 10.05 9.27
C MET A 328 23.12 11.26 9.49
N PRO A 329 21.82 11.26 9.02
CA PRO A 329 20.94 12.41 9.20
C PRO A 329 20.19 12.43 10.53
N ALA A 330 20.03 11.31 11.24
CA ALA A 330 19.16 11.22 12.42
C ALA A 330 19.51 10.09 13.39
N ALA A 331 19.11 10.25 14.64
CA ALA A 331 19.08 9.20 15.64
C ALA A 331 17.64 8.74 15.89
N SER A 332 17.43 7.44 16.09
CA SER A 332 16.12 6.87 16.36
C SER A 332 16.13 5.81 17.46
N VAL A 333 15.00 5.70 18.14
CA VAL A 333 14.68 4.65 19.10
C VAL A 333 13.33 4.05 18.76
N THR A 334 13.25 2.73 18.77
CA THR A 334 11.98 2.00 18.63
C THR A 334 11.86 0.96 19.73
N LEU A 335 10.78 1.04 20.50
CA LEU A 335 10.48 0.20 21.65
C LEU A 335 9.21 -0.58 21.34
N GLU A 336 9.24 -1.88 21.47
CA GLU A 336 8.09 -2.76 21.24
C GLU A 336 8.03 -3.88 22.30
N GLY A 337 6.82 -4.24 22.69
CA GLY A 337 6.64 -5.30 23.65
C GLY A 337 5.20 -5.57 24.04
N PRO A 338 4.96 -6.66 24.81
CA PRO A 338 3.66 -7.00 25.33
C PRO A 338 3.25 -6.13 26.53
N ILE A 339 2.03 -5.61 26.50
CA ILE A 339 1.33 -5.12 27.72
C ILE A 339 0.60 -6.31 28.35
N VAL A 340 -0.06 -7.12 27.51
CA VAL A 340 -0.63 -8.41 27.88
C VAL A 340 -0.13 -9.43 26.88
N LYS A 341 0.62 -10.42 27.35
CA LYS A 341 1.22 -11.44 26.50
C LYS A 341 0.18 -12.09 25.59
N ASP A 342 0.53 -12.29 24.31
CA ASP A 342 -0.27 -12.85 23.23
C ASP A 342 -1.49 -12.00 22.80
N LYS A 343 -1.87 -10.96 23.57
CA LYS A 343 -3.11 -10.21 23.35
C LYS A 343 -2.92 -8.74 23.02
N LEU A 344 -2.18 -8.02 23.85
CA LEU A 344 -2.02 -6.57 23.73
C LEU A 344 -0.55 -6.22 23.66
N SER A 345 -0.14 -5.64 22.55
CA SER A 345 1.22 -5.14 22.33
C SER A 345 1.24 -3.64 22.08
N TYR A 346 2.40 -3.06 22.29
CA TYR A 346 2.70 -1.67 21.91
C TYR A 346 3.95 -1.60 21.02
N MET A 347 3.99 -0.59 20.19
CA MET A 347 5.16 -0.12 19.48
C MET A 347 5.22 1.40 19.62
N VAL A 348 6.37 1.93 20.06
CA VAL A 348 6.65 3.37 20.16
C VAL A 348 8.00 3.61 19.50
N GLY A 349 8.02 4.49 18.51
CA GLY A 349 9.22 4.95 17.82
C GLY A 349 9.35 6.47 17.95
N ALA A 350 10.56 6.96 18.11
CA ALA A 350 10.89 8.37 18.03
C ALA A 350 12.21 8.54 17.27
N ARG A 351 12.26 9.58 16.44
CA ARG A 351 13.44 9.93 15.66
C ARG A 351 13.62 11.43 15.65
N ARG A 352 14.89 11.87 15.73
CA ARG A 352 15.27 13.27 15.61
C ARG A 352 16.50 13.41 14.72
N SER A 353 16.49 14.40 13.84
CA SER A 353 17.71 14.80 13.12
C SER A 353 18.72 15.41 14.11
N TRP A 354 19.99 15.27 13.80
CA TRP A 354 21.07 15.83 14.59
C TRP A 354 22.02 16.71 13.75
N LEU A 355 21.56 17.08 12.58
CA LEU A 355 22.32 17.93 11.63
C LEU A 355 22.53 19.35 12.15
N ASP A 356 21.61 19.85 12.95
CA ASP A 356 21.73 21.13 13.66
C ASP A 356 22.97 21.18 14.59
N PHE A 357 23.45 20.04 15.05
CA PHE A 357 24.70 19.96 15.80
C PHE A 357 25.91 20.41 14.96
N PHE A 358 25.97 20.04 13.70
CA PHE A 358 27.03 20.48 12.78
C PHE A 358 26.88 21.95 12.38
N ASP A 359 25.64 22.44 12.25
CA ASP A 359 25.37 23.84 11.98
C ASP A 359 25.91 24.75 13.09
N ASN A 360 25.83 24.31 14.35
CA ASN A 360 26.41 25.06 15.49
C ASN A 360 27.95 25.14 15.47
N MET A 361 28.62 24.31 14.68
CA MET A 361 30.09 24.36 14.46
C MET A 361 30.50 25.34 13.36
N ARG A 362 29.53 25.97 12.68
CA ARG A 362 29.75 26.93 11.57
C ARG A 362 29.71 28.38 12.07
N SER A 363 30.22 29.32 11.25
CA SER A 363 30.09 30.77 11.52
C SER A 363 28.60 31.16 11.54
N GLU A 364 28.24 32.14 12.35
CA GLU A 364 26.86 32.60 12.55
C GLU A 364 26.14 32.93 11.23
N ASP A 365 26.86 33.59 10.30
CA ASP A 365 26.33 34.03 9.00
C ASP A 365 25.99 32.88 8.03
N ASN A 366 26.44 31.66 8.32
CA ASN A 366 26.25 30.50 7.45
C ASN A 366 25.49 29.33 8.12
N ARG A 367 24.82 29.61 9.24
CA ARG A 367 24.05 28.59 9.96
C ARG A 367 22.69 28.39 9.28
N LEU A 368 22.46 27.13 8.87
CA LEU A 368 21.16 26.64 8.44
C LEU A 368 20.52 25.89 9.61
N ASN A 369 19.95 26.60 10.55
CA ASN A 369 19.31 25.97 11.72
C ASN A 369 18.12 25.14 11.28
N HIS A 370 18.35 23.87 11.02
CA HIS A 370 17.33 22.92 10.61
C HIS A 370 17.19 21.75 11.59
N SER A 371 15.97 21.50 12.05
CA SER A 371 15.66 20.36 12.87
C SER A 371 14.40 19.66 12.39
N ALA A 372 14.44 18.32 12.40
CA ALA A 372 13.30 17.47 12.10
C ALA A 372 13.13 16.42 13.18
N TYR A 373 11.89 16.07 13.49
CA TYR A 373 11.58 14.96 14.35
C TYR A 373 10.27 14.29 13.96
N ASP A 374 10.16 13.01 14.25
CA ASP A 374 8.94 12.25 14.15
C ASP A 374 8.76 11.27 15.30
N TYR A 375 7.52 10.93 15.58
CA TYR A 375 7.15 9.88 16.53
C TYR A 375 6.02 9.02 15.97
N ASN A 376 6.06 7.74 16.36
CA ASN A 376 5.07 6.74 16.03
C ASN A 376 4.66 6.03 17.32
N ALA A 377 3.38 5.82 17.54
CA ALA A 377 2.87 5.00 18.63
C ALA A 377 1.71 4.15 18.13
N LYS A 378 1.74 2.85 18.39
CA LYS A 378 0.68 1.92 18.01
C LYS A 378 0.40 0.94 19.14
N LEU A 379 -0.88 0.77 19.45
CA LEU A 379 -1.41 -0.25 20.34
C LEU A 379 -2.19 -1.25 19.53
N SER A 380 -1.92 -2.54 19.71
CA SER A 380 -2.56 -3.62 18.94
C SER A 380 -3.14 -4.66 19.87
N TYR A 381 -4.48 -4.71 19.92
CA TYR A 381 -5.23 -5.66 20.75
C TYR A 381 -5.83 -6.77 19.89
N SER A 382 -5.42 -8.01 20.12
CA SER A 382 -6.00 -9.22 19.49
C SER A 382 -7.16 -9.72 20.35
N VAL A 383 -8.38 -9.37 19.97
CA VAL A 383 -9.61 -9.86 20.62
C VAL A 383 -9.76 -11.36 20.40
N SER A 384 -9.45 -11.81 19.16
CA SER A 384 -9.43 -13.21 18.75
C SER A 384 -8.40 -13.39 17.62
N PRO A 385 -8.10 -14.61 17.16
CA PRO A 385 -7.23 -14.83 16.01
C PRO A 385 -7.67 -14.10 14.74
N VAL A 386 -8.95 -13.79 14.63
CA VAL A 386 -9.57 -13.18 13.42
C VAL A 386 -10.14 -11.77 13.70
N THR A 387 -10.00 -11.25 14.92
CA THR A 387 -10.53 -9.93 15.30
C THR A 387 -9.46 -9.14 16.03
N SER A 388 -9.21 -7.90 15.60
CA SER A 388 -8.27 -7.00 16.24
C SER A 388 -8.79 -5.56 16.32
N LEU A 389 -8.34 -4.85 17.33
CA LEU A 389 -8.51 -3.42 17.52
C LEU A 389 -7.13 -2.78 17.57
N THR A 390 -6.91 -1.72 16.81
CA THR A 390 -5.65 -0.96 16.81
C THR A 390 -5.91 0.51 17.06
N ALA A 391 -5.02 1.15 17.83
CA ALA A 391 -4.97 2.59 17.99
C ALA A 391 -3.58 3.07 17.57
N MET A 392 -3.51 4.12 16.75
CA MET A 392 -2.26 4.64 16.21
C MET A 392 -2.22 6.16 16.34
N ALA A 393 -1.03 6.67 16.68
CA ALA A 393 -0.68 8.08 16.63
C ALA A 393 0.64 8.25 15.90
N TYR A 394 0.71 9.24 15.04
CA TYR A 394 1.91 9.63 14.31
C TYR A 394 1.99 11.15 14.27
N GLY A 395 3.20 11.69 14.46
CA GLY A 395 3.48 13.10 14.27
C GLY A 395 4.88 13.31 13.69
N ALA A 396 4.99 14.29 12.80
CA ALA A 396 6.24 14.71 12.18
C ALA A 396 6.29 16.23 12.08
N ARG A 397 7.46 16.82 12.29
CA ARG A 397 7.65 18.26 12.17
C ARG A 397 9.07 18.58 11.72
N ASP A 398 9.15 19.59 10.88
CA ASP A 398 10.37 20.23 10.41
C ASP A 398 10.32 21.73 10.70
N ASP A 399 11.41 22.23 11.23
CA ASP A 399 11.68 23.67 11.42
C ASP A 399 12.95 24.01 10.65
N TYR A 400 12.84 24.95 9.73
CA TYR A 400 13.91 25.36 8.81
C TYR A 400 14.12 26.86 8.89
N HIS A 401 15.36 27.29 9.20
CA HIS A 401 15.75 28.68 9.29
C HIS A 401 16.87 28.92 8.27
N MET A 402 16.64 29.81 7.32
CA MET A 402 17.66 30.26 6.37
C MET A 402 18.06 31.69 6.76
N PRO A 403 19.34 31.98 7.00
CA PRO A 403 19.80 33.36 7.12
C PRO A 403 19.66 34.07 5.76
N LEU A 404 19.07 35.26 5.76
CA LEU A 404 19.11 36.14 4.59
C LEU A 404 20.43 36.91 4.57
N TYR A 405 20.82 37.37 3.37
CA TYR A 405 22.11 38.04 3.10
C TYR A 405 22.44 39.25 4.01
N ASP A 406 21.46 39.85 4.70
CA ASP A 406 21.62 41.04 5.53
C ASP A 406 21.56 40.79 7.06
N GLY A 407 21.62 39.55 7.49
CA GLY A 407 21.87 39.22 8.93
C GLY A 407 20.73 39.46 9.93
N GLU A 408 19.66 40.20 9.60
CA GLU A 408 18.68 40.63 10.61
C GLU A 408 17.41 39.79 10.72
N ASN A 409 16.98 39.10 9.66
CA ASN A 409 15.74 38.31 9.72
C ASN A 409 15.82 37.02 8.89
N GLY A 410 16.26 35.93 9.49
CA GLY A 410 16.26 34.60 8.84
C GLY A 410 14.87 34.16 8.46
N SER A 411 14.77 33.62 7.26
CA SER A 411 13.54 32.99 6.76
C SER A 411 13.20 31.73 7.54
N VAL A 412 11.95 31.57 7.97
CA VAL A 412 11.47 30.40 8.71
C VAL A 412 10.44 29.67 7.88
N ILE A 413 10.76 28.43 7.52
CA ILE A 413 9.77 27.48 6.96
C ILE A 413 9.52 26.41 7.99
N ARG A 414 8.26 26.11 8.26
CA ARG A 414 7.84 25.05 9.18
C ARG A 414 6.72 24.24 8.59
N TRP A 415 6.84 22.92 8.64
CA TRP A 415 5.71 22.05 8.31
C TRP A 415 5.57 20.90 9.30
N SER A 416 4.36 20.36 9.38
CA SER A 416 4.05 19.26 10.26
C SER A 416 2.96 18.36 9.69
N ASN A 417 3.01 17.08 10.04
CA ASN A 417 1.93 16.11 9.84
C ASN A 417 1.52 15.51 11.20
N ASN A 418 0.23 15.28 11.38
CA ASN A 418 -0.31 14.60 12.57
C ASN A 418 -1.41 13.62 12.16
N ILE A 419 -1.38 12.40 12.69
CA ILE A 419 -2.36 11.35 12.42
C ILE A 419 -2.76 10.70 13.74
N TYR A 420 -4.07 10.48 13.90
CA TYR A 420 -4.65 9.68 14.97
C TYR A 420 -5.67 8.72 14.37
N GLN A 421 -5.59 7.43 14.68
CA GLN A 421 -6.48 6.43 14.12
C GLN A 421 -6.94 5.42 15.16
N LEU A 422 -8.19 4.99 15.03
CA LEU A 422 -8.76 3.78 15.62
C LEU A 422 -9.25 2.88 14.51
N SER A 423 -8.84 1.62 14.50
CA SER A 423 -9.22 0.66 13.47
C SER A 423 -9.68 -0.65 14.10
N PHE A 424 -10.81 -1.16 13.64
CA PHE A 424 -11.38 -2.45 13.99
C PHE A 424 -11.36 -3.35 12.77
N ASN A 425 -10.76 -4.55 12.92
CA ASN A 425 -10.67 -5.55 11.86
C ASN A 425 -11.29 -6.84 12.34
N THR A 426 -12.17 -7.44 11.57
CA THR A 426 -12.77 -8.75 11.90
C THR A 426 -13.02 -9.58 10.65
N GLN A 427 -13.02 -10.90 10.85
CA GLN A 427 -13.29 -11.89 9.83
C GLN A 427 -14.34 -12.86 10.33
N VAL A 428 -15.50 -12.91 9.69
CA VAL A 428 -16.60 -13.82 10.01
C VAL A 428 -16.92 -14.68 8.78
N GLY A 429 -16.56 -15.95 8.82
CA GLY A 429 -16.76 -16.87 7.70
C GLY A 429 -16.11 -16.33 6.41
N LYS A 430 -16.93 -16.08 5.38
CA LYS A 430 -16.46 -15.56 4.07
C LYS A 430 -16.34 -14.04 4.01
N LEU A 431 -16.80 -13.32 5.04
CA LEU A 431 -16.86 -11.87 5.09
C LEU A 431 -15.76 -11.34 6.02
N GLY A 432 -14.94 -10.42 5.51
CA GLY A 432 -14.03 -9.60 6.27
C GLY A 432 -14.57 -8.18 6.38
N ASN A 433 -14.31 -7.50 7.49
CA ASN A 433 -14.61 -6.09 7.66
C ASN A 433 -13.41 -5.37 8.27
N THR A 434 -13.12 -4.19 7.77
CA THR A 434 -12.19 -3.21 8.34
C THR A 434 -12.95 -1.89 8.47
N THR A 435 -13.06 -1.39 9.71
CA THR A 435 -13.69 -0.09 9.99
C THR A 435 -12.68 0.79 10.69
N SER A 436 -12.48 2.02 10.21
CA SER A 436 -11.49 2.96 10.74
C SER A 436 -12.10 4.33 10.93
N LEU A 437 -11.75 4.96 12.06
CA LEU A 437 -11.98 6.37 12.34
C LEU A 437 -10.62 7.03 12.47
N PHE A 438 -10.37 8.11 11.72
CA PHE A 438 -9.08 8.76 11.78
C PHE A 438 -9.14 10.26 11.52
N TYR A 439 -8.16 10.93 12.09
CA TYR A 439 -7.81 12.31 11.79
C TYR A 439 -6.45 12.34 11.11
N THR A 440 -6.31 13.16 10.09
CA THR A 440 -5.02 13.51 9.49
C THR A 440 -4.95 15.02 9.28
N GLY A 441 -3.80 15.60 9.60
CA GLY A 441 -3.58 17.04 9.46
C GLY A 441 -2.18 17.34 8.95
N HIS A 442 -2.10 18.32 8.06
CA HIS A 442 -0.85 18.91 7.58
C HIS A 442 -0.92 20.43 7.70
N THR A 443 0.14 21.04 8.17
CA THR A 443 0.27 22.50 8.26
C THR A 443 1.63 22.91 7.74
N ASN A 444 1.65 23.94 6.91
CA ASN A 444 2.84 24.58 6.41
C ASN A 444 2.79 26.07 6.78
N ARG A 445 3.94 26.63 7.18
CA ARG A 445 4.13 28.07 7.45
C ARG A 445 5.46 28.51 6.85
N ALA A 446 5.42 29.56 6.07
CA ALA A 446 6.61 30.23 5.54
C ALA A 446 6.53 31.72 5.85
N ARG A 447 7.66 32.34 6.16
CA ARG A 447 7.73 33.77 6.40
C ARG A 447 7.68 34.51 5.05
N THR A 448 7.03 35.69 5.00
CA THR A 448 6.72 36.39 3.76
C THR A 448 7.91 37.08 3.11
N ASP A 449 8.92 37.49 3.88
CA ASP A 449 10.16 38.09 3.41
C ASP A 449 10.97 37.17 2.46
N MET A 450 10.86 35.84 2.64
CA MET A 450 11.42 34.87 1.66
C MET A 450 10.83 35.01 0.26
N LEU A 451 9.65 35.56 0.14
CA LEU A 451 8.86 35.56 -1.08
C LEU A 451 9.01 36.90 -1.82
N GLY A 452 9.90 37.80 -1.33
CA GLY A 452 10.02 39.16 -1.88
C GLY A 452 8.76 40.01 -1.67
N LEU A 453 7.90 39.61 -0.74
CA LEU A 453 6.68 40.31 -0.38
C LEU A 453 6.99 41.27 0.78
N ASP A 454 6.72 42.54 0.61
CA ASP A 454 6.96 43.61 1.62
C ASP A 454 6.05 43.49 2.86
N ALA A 455 5.21 42.44 2.94
CA ALA A 455 4.30 42.27 4.04
C ALA A 455 4.96 41.53 5.22
N GLU A 456 5.02 42.14 6.40
CA GLU A 456 5.37 41.43 7.63
C GLU A 456 4.33 40.37 7.95
N GLY A 457 4.69 39.09 7.92
CA GLY A 457 3.77 37.99 8.27
C GLY A 457 4.24 36.60 7.92
N TYR A 458 3.33 35.64 8.12
CA TYR A 458 3.51 34.25 7.74
C TYR A 458 2.43 33.82 6.76
N ILE A 459 2.84 33.25 5.64
CA ILE A 459 1.95 32.46 4.80
C ILE A 459 1.71 31.14 5.51
N SER A 460 0.45 30.83 5.78
CA SER A 460 0.09 29.56 6.39
C SER A 460 -0.91 28.82 5.52
N SER A 461 -0.55 27.62 5.07
CA SER A 461 -1.47 26.70 4.41
C SER A 461 -1.62 25.40 5.21
N GLY A 462 -2.71 24.68 4.98
CA GLY A 462 -2.90 23.40 5.65
C GLY A 462 -4.19 22.72 5.27
N ILE A 463 -4.22 21.43 5.59
CA ILE A 463 -5.41 20.58 5.47
C ILE A 463 -5.58 19.78 6.76
N HIS A 464 -6.79 19.76 7.29
CA HIS A 464 -7.20 18.96 8.45
C HIS A 464 -8.42 18.16 8.06
N SER A 465 -8.38 16.84 8.22
CA SER A 465 -9.41 15.93 7.73
C SER A 465 -9.82 14.94 8.82
N PHE A 466 -11.11 14.89 9.13
CA PHE A 466 -11.74 13.85 9.96
C PHE A 466 -12.43 12.84 9.06
N ASN A 467 -12.15 11.56 9.28
CA ASN A 467 -12.59 10.51 8.37
C ASN A 467 -13.21 9.35 9.13
N ALA A 468 -14.25 8.77 8.52
CA ALA A 468 -14.84 7.50 8.88
C ALA A 468 -14.88 6.60 7.65
N SER A 469 -14.37 5.39 7.74
CA SER A 469 -14.37 4.44 6.62
C SER A 469 -14.74 3.04 7.07
N THR A 470 -15.42 2.31 6.21
CA THR A 470 -15.69 0.88 6.40
C THR A 470 -15.49 0.15 5.07
N GLU A 471 -14.77 -0.95 5.12
CA GLU A 471 -14.49 -1.82 3.98
C GLU A 471 -14.95 -3.23 4.30
N PHE A 472 -15.58 -3.88 3.35
CA PHE A 472 -15.97 -5.29 3.39
C PHE A 472 -15.24 -6.05 2.29
N SER A 473 -14.77 -7.25 2.62
CA SER A 473 -14.18 -8.18 1.67
C SER A 473 -14.93 -9.51 1.73
N TYR A 474 -15.40 -9.99 0.59
CA TYR A 474 -16.11 -11.25 0.47
C TYR A 474 -15.37 -12.19 -0.48
N THR A 475 -15.03 -13.38 -0.03
CA THR A 475 -14.40 -14.41 -0.86
C THR A 475 -15.33 -15.61 -0.94
N LEU A 476 -15.97 -15.79 -2.08
CA LEU A 476 -16.88 -16.94 -2.30
C LEU A 476 -16.09 -18.24 -2.42
N ASP A 477 -15.06 -18.22 -3.30
CA ASP A 477 -14.17 -19.34 -3.61
C ASP A 477 -12.86 -18.83 -4.25
N ASN A 478 -12.12 -19.67 -4.93
CA ASN A 478 -10.91 -19.28 -5.66
C ASN A 478 -11.19 -18.53 -6.99
N VAL A 479 -12.45 -18.47 -7.41
CA VAL A 479 -12.90 -17.87 -8.67
C VAL A 479 -13.33 -16.43 -8.45
N TYR A 480 -14.06 -16.17 -7.37
CA TYR A 480 -14.72 -14.89 -7.13
C TYR A 480 -14.37 -14.25 -5.80
N ARG A 481 -13.91 -13.03 -5.85
CA ARG A 481 -13.62 -12.18 -4.71
C ARG A 481 -14.22 -10.78 -4.95
N ALA A 482 -14.97 -10.24 -3.98
CA ALA A 482 -15.53 -8.90 -4.03
C ALA A 482 -15.04 -8.07 -2.85
N ARG A 483 -14.84 -6.78 -3.07
CA ARG A 483 -14.59 -5.77 -2.02
C ARG A 483 -15.51 -4.58 -2.26
N TRP A 484 -16.03 -4.02 -1.19
CA TRP A 484 -16.84 -2.79 -1.26
C TRP A 484 -16.70 -2.02 0.04
N GLY A 485 -16.97 -0.75 -0.03
CA GLY A 485 -16.90 0.07 1.16
C GLY A 485 -17.41 1.47 0.94
N ALA A 486 -17.43 2.21 2.03
CA ALA A 486 -17.82 3.59 2.10
C ALA A 486 -16.81 4.37 2.93
N LYS A 487 -16.57 5.62 2.54
CA LYS A 487 -15.78 6.57 3.29
C LYS A 487 -16.49 7.92 3.32
N TYR A 488 -16.40 8.60 4.44
CA TYR A 488 -16.81 9.98 4.60
C TYR A 488 -15.64 10.78 5.18
N SER A 489 -15.36 11.95 4.63
CA SER A 489 -14.41 12.90 5.18
C SER A 489 -15.05 14.27 5.37
N TYR A 490 -14.57 14.97 6.40
CA TYR A 490 -14.85 16.37 6.65
C TYR A 490 -13.51 17.12 6.71
N ASP A 491 -13.26 17.90 5.66
CA ASP A 491 -11.99 18.51 5.40
C ASP A 491 -12.04 20.01 5.65
N THR A 492 -11.03 20.53 6.30
CA THR A 492 -10.80 21.97 6.48
C THR A 492 -9.51 22.34 5.77
N TYR A 493 -9.61 23.11 4.72
CA TYR A 493 -8.47 23.71 4.04
C TYR A 493 -8.19 25.12 4.58
N ARG A 494 -6.93 25.44 4.78
CA ARG A 494 -6.44 26.79 4.98
C ARG A 494 -5.62 27.16 3.77
N ILE A 495 -6.09 28.16 3.03
CA ILE A 495 -5.46 28.62 1.79
C ILE A 495 -4.82 29.96 2.10
N ALA A 496 -3.52 30.08 1.86
CA ALA A 496 -2.86 31.38 1.93
C ALA A 496 -3.38 32.26 0.81
N ALA A 497 -3.71 33.52 1.11
CA ALA A 497 -4.02 34.54 0.12
C ALA A 497 -2.86 35.55 0.09
N PHE A 498 -2.43 35.94 -1.08
CA PHE A 498 -1.40 36.91 -1.34
C PHE A 498 -2.04 38.30 -1.57
N GLY A 499 -1.34 39.37 -1.25
CA GLY A 499 -1.77 40.76 -1.38
C GLY A 499 -1.18 41.60 -0.25
N ASP A 500 -1.44 42.91 -0.21
CA ASP A 500 -0.94 43.87 0.81
C ASP A 500 -1.13 43.44 2.25
N LYS A 501 -2.03 42.48 2.49
CA LYS A 501 -2.24 41.83 3.79
C LYS A 501 -2.44 40.34 3.60
N VAL A 502 -1.51 39.55 4.08
CA VAL A 502 -1.63 38.09 4.10
C VAL A 502 -2.93 37.70 4.81
N ARG A 503 -3.92 37.22 4.05
CA ARG A 503 -5.17 36.69 4.55
C ARG A 503 -5.18 35.17 4.39
N THR A 504 -5.66 34.47 5.41
CA THR A 504 -5.89 33.02 5.29
C THR A 504 -7.38 32.78 5.06
N ARG A 505 -7.72 32.24 3.90
CA ARG A 505 -9.07 31.76 3.59
C ARG A 505 -9.25 30.35 4.15
N ARG A 506 -10.42 30.07 4.73
CA ARG A 506 -10.75 28.76 5.26
C ARG A 506 -11.91 28.16 4.47
N GLU A 507 -11.69 26.98 3.89
CA GLU A 507 -12.70 26.25 3.14
C GLU A 507 -13.07 24.96 3.86
N LEU A 508 -14.38 24.67 3.91
CA LEU A 508 -14.94 23.48 4.53
C LEU A 508 -15.54 22.60 3.44
N ILE A 509 -15.18 21.32 3.46
CA ILE A 509 -15.57 20.37 2.44
C ILE A 509 -16.04 19.07 3.08
N SER A 510 -17.19 18.59 2.66
CA SER A 510 -17.65 17.24 2.96
C SER A 510 -17.46 16.36 1.73
N GLN A 511 -16.87 15.19 1.88
CA GLN A 511 -16.74 14.23 0.81
C GLN A 511 -17.31 12.89 1.25
N ALA A 512 -18.10 12.25 0.38
CA ALA A 512 -18.60 10.91 0.57
C ALA A 512 -18.21 10.04 -0.62
N SER A 513 -17.65 8.87 -0.38
CA SER A 513 -17.28 7.95 -1.44
C SER A 513 -17.77 6.53 -1.19
N LEU A 514 -18.03 5.82 -2.29
CA LEU A 514 -18.42 4.41 -2.32
C LEU A 514 -17.57 3.71 -3.36
N PHE A 515 -17.08 2.54 -3.03
CA PHE A 515 -16.35 1.73 -4.01
C PHE A 515 -16.86 0.29 -4.04
N TYR A 516 -16.65 -0.35 -5.19
CA TYR A 516 -16.93 -1.75 -5.42
C TYR A 516 -15.92 -2.34 -6.40
N ASP A 517 -15.21 -3.38 -5.97
CA ASP A 517 -14.21 -4.13 -6.74
C ASP A 517 -14.60 -5.60 -6.85
N ASN A 518 -14.51 -6.16 -8.05
CA ASN A 518 -14.66 -7.59 -8.31
C ASN A 518 -13.39 -8.15 -8.92
N HIS A 519 -12.88 -9.21 -8.35
CA HIS A 519 -11.83 -10.02 -8.93
C HIS A 519 -12.39 -11.39 -9.32
N ILE A 520 -12.36 -11.72 -10.61
CA ILE A 520 -12.96 -12.91 -11.20
C ILE A 520 -11.86 -13.70 -11.91
N ARG A 521 -11.62 -14.93 -11.50
CA ARG A 521 -10.76 -15.87 -12.23
C ARG A 521 -11.61 -16.63 -13.24
N VAL A 522 -11.64 -16.13 -14.48
CA VAL A 522 -12.44 -16.69 -15.56
C VAL A 522 -11.95 -18.11 -15.95
N SER A 523 -10.64 -18.33 -15.89
CA SER A 523 -10.01 -19.62 -16.11
C SER A 523 -8.69 -19.74 -15.32
N SER A 524 -8.00 -20.89 -15.41
CA SER A 524 -6.65 -21.04 -14.83
C SER A 524 -5.62 -20.06 -15.42
N ARG A 525 -5.90 -19.50 -16.60
CA ARG A 525 -5.01 -18.60 -17.34
C ARG A 525 -5.51 -17.17 -17.46
N LEU A 526 -6.76 -16.88 -17.13
CA LEU A 526 -7.37 -15.57 -17.29
C LEU A 526 -8.01 -15.09 -16.01
N SER A 527 -7.59 -13.93 -15.53
CA SER A 527 -8.26 -13.21 -14.43
C SER A 527 -8.63 -11.80 -14.85
N VAL A 528 -9.76 -11.34 -14.37
CA VAL A 528 -10.30 -10.00 -14.66
C VAL A 528 -10.67 -9.34 -13.34
N GLN A 529 -10.23 -8.11 -13.15
CA GLN A 529 -10.65 -7.25 -12.07
C GLN A 529 -11.41 -6.06 -12.65
N VAL A 530 -12.62 -5.84 -12.16
CA VAL A 530 -13.48 -4.71 -12.54
C VAL A 530 -13.92 -4.01 -11.28
N GLY A 531 -13.74 -2.70 -11.24
CA GLY A 531 -14.16 -1.90 -10.10
C GLY A 531 -14.70 -0.54 -10.51
N VAL A 532 -15.44 0.06 -9.61
CA VAL A 532 -15.95 1.42 -9.73
C VAL A 532 -15.81 2.14 -8.40
N HIS A 533 -15.40 3.40 -8.46
CA HIS A 533 -15.34 4.31 -7.32
C HIS A 533 -16.22 5.53 -7.61
N GLY A 534 -17.19 5.80 -6.75
CA GLY A 534 -18.08 6.95 -6.85
C GLY A 534 -17.78 7.95 -5.74
N VAL A 535 -17.69 9.23 -6.06
CA VAL A 535 -17.42 10.31 -5.11
C VAL A 535 -18.45 11.41 -5.26
N GLY A 536 -19.00 11.85 -4.14
CA GLY A 536 -19.71 13.11 -4.01
C GLY A 536 -18.85 14.08 -3.18
N TYR A 537 -18.54 15.24 -3.72
CA TYR A 537 -17.70 16.27 -3.16
C TYR A 537 -18.51 17.56 -2.99
N PHE A 538 -18.63 18.03 -1.76
CA PHE A 538 -19.56 19.07 -1.32
C PHE A 538 -18.81 20.23 -0.63
N PRO A 539 -18.24 21.18 -1.37
CA PRO A 539 -17.60 22.35 -0.79
C PRO A 539 -18.67 23.32 -0.27
N HIS A 540 -18.41 23.91 0.90
CA HIS A 540 -19.32 24.87 1.51
C HIS A 540 -19.26 26.21 0.75
N GLY A 541 -20.38 26.62 0.15
CA GLY A 541 -20.48 27.88 -0.58
C GLY A 541 -20.00 27.85 -2.04
N SER A 542 -19.64 26.68 -2.57
CA SER A 542 -19.27 26.45 -3.96
C SER A 542 -20.07 25.30 -4.58
N LYS A 543 -19.83 25.01 -5.85
CA LYS A 543 -20.56 23.98 -6.60
C LYS A 543 -20.18 22.57 -6.19
N ASP A 544 -21.17 21.69 -6.05
CA ASP A 544 -20.98 20.26 -5.85
C ASP A 544 -20.39 19.57 -7.08
N TYR A 545 -19.53 18.56 -6.84
CA TYR A 545 -18.98 17.71 -7.88
C TYR A 545 -19.33 16.25 -7.61
N TYR A 546 -19.61 15.51 -8.70
CA TYR A 546 -19.86 14.06 -8.66
C TYR A 546 -18.92 13.36 -9.63
N SER A 547 -18.32 12.27 -9.19
CA SER A 547 -17.34 11.54 -9.97
C SER A 547 -17.66 10.05 -10.01
N ILE A 548 -17.46 9.42 -11.18
CA ILE A 548 -17.49 7.97 -11.36
C ILE A 548 -16.18 7.55 -12.00
N GLN A 549 -15.44 6.69 -11.31
CA GLN A 549 -14.06 6.29 -11.64
C GLN A 549 -13.99 4.77 -11.87
N PRO A 550 -14.25 4.29 -13.10
CA PRO A 550 -14.12 2.88 -13.45
C PRO A 550 -12.65 2.46 -13.53
N ARG A 551 -12.39 1.20 -13.17
CA ARG A 551 -11.07 0.56 -13.30
C ARG A 551 -11.23 -0.85 -13.81
N LEU A 552 -10.32 -1.26 -14.70
CA LEU A 552 -10.29 -2.58 -15.33
C LEU A 552 -8.85 -3.11 -15.35
N SER A 553 -8.66 -4.34 -14.93
CA SER A 553 -7.42 -5.07 -15.11
C SER A 553 -7.72 -6.44 -15.68
N VAL A 554 -7.07 -6.77 -16.78
CA VAL A 554 -7.11 -8.09 -17.42
C VAL A 554 -5.72 -8.67 -17.36
N LYS A 555 -5.58 -9.87 -16.79
CA LYS A 555 -4.32 -10.62 -16.66
C LYS A 555 -4.46 -11.97 -17.37
N TYR A 556 -3.61 -12.22 -18.34
CA TYR A 556 -3.59 -13.46 -19.10
C TYR A 556 -2.23 -14.14 -18.99
N PHE A 557 -2.23 -15.42 -18.64
CA PHE A 557 -1.05 -16.27 -18.50
C PHE A 557 -0.94 -17.22 -19.70
N PRO A 558 -0.26 -16.84 -20.82
CA PRO A 558 -0.07 -17.71 -21.96
C PRO A 558 0.75 -18.96 -21.59
N ALA A 559 1.71 -18.82 -20.70
CA ALA A 559 2.51 -19.88 -20.12
C ALA A 559 2.65 -19.68 -18.60
N ASP A 560 3.19 -20.68 -17.90
CA ASP A 560 3.34 -20.63 -16.44
C ASP A 560 4.29 -19.51 -15.97
N ASN A 561 5.24 -19.12 -16.81
CA ASN A 561 6.22 -18.07 -16.50
C ASN A 561 5.92 -16.72 -17.18
N ASP A 562 4.84 -16.60 -17.93
CA ASP A 562 4.50 -15.39 -18.68
C ASP A 562 3.16 -14.82 -18.22
N LEU A 563 3.12 -13.52 -18.03
CA LEU A 563 1.92 -12.75 -17.73
C LEU A 563 1.81 -11.58 -18.71
N LEU A 564 0.76 -11.56 -19.51
CA LEU A 564 0.32 -10.40 -20.26
C LEU A 564 -0.76 -9.68 -19.45
N TYR A 565 -0.67 -8.36 -19.36
CA TYR A 565 -1.68 -7.59 -18.65
C TYR A 565 -2.10 -6.34 -19.43
N LEU A 566 -3.36 -5.96 -19.22
CA LEU A 566 -3.93 -4.71 -19.69
C LEU A 566 -4.62 -4.05 -18.51
N HIS A 567 -4.33 -2.76 -18.29
CA HIS A 567 -4.92 -1.95 -17.26
C HIS A 567 -5.58 -0.70 -17.85
N PHE A 568 -6.73 -0.36 -17.32
CA PHE A 568 -7.41 0.90 -17.52
C PHE A 568 -7.85 1.45 -16.18
N SER A 569 -7.60 2.72 -15.92
CA SER A 569 -8.11 3.40 -14.72
C SER A 569 -8.45 4.85 -15.02
N LYS A 570 -9.65 5.25 -14.61
CA LYS A 570 -10.03 6.66 -14.47
C LYS A 570 -9.92 7.06 -13.02
N MET A 571 -9.26 8.19 -12.74
CA MET A 571 -8.98 8.67 -11.40
C MET A 571 -9.24 10.16 -11.31
N GLU A 572 -9.69 10.64 -10.14
CA GLU A 572 -9.90 12.06 -9.89
C GLU A 572 -9.30 12.51 -8.56
N GLN A 573 -8.79 13.74 -8.53
CA GLN A 573 -8.18 14.39 -7.38
C GLN A 573 -8.89 15.72 -7.14
N PHE A 574 -9.38 15.93 -5.92
CA PHE A 574 -10.26 17.02 -5.54
C PHE A 574 -9.51 18.22 -4.93
N TYR A 575 -8.22 18.29 -5.13
CA TYR A 575 -7.43 19.49 -4.83
C TYR A 575 -6.30 19.66 -5.85
N HIS A 576 -5.77 20.86 -5.90
CA HIS A 576 -4.63 21.25 -6.71
C HIS A 576 -3.48 21.62 -5.78
N CYS A 577 -2.25 21.38 -6.21
CA CYS A 577 -1.06 21.90 -5.55
C CYS A 577 -0.49 23.01 -6.39
N LEU A 578 -0.49 24.23 -5.87
CA LEU A 578 0.12 25.38 -6.51
C LEU A 578 1.53 25.53 -5.99
N ARG A 579 2.47 25.50 -6.90
CA ARG A 579 3.89 25.62 -6.62
C ARG A 579 4.28 27.11 -6.71
N LEU A 580 4.82 27.66 -5.60
CA LEU A 580 5.19 29.08 -5.54
C LEU A 580 6.63 29.34 -6.00
N TYR A 581 7.48 28.34 -5.94
CA TYR A 581 8.88 28.43 -6.31
C TYR A 581 9.35 27.16 -7.02
N ALA A 582 10.32 27.32 -7.93
CA ALA A 582 10.98 26.21 -8.62
C ALA A 582 11.80 25.29 -7.67
N TRP A 583 12.05 25.74 -6.44
CA TRP A 583 12.77 24.97 -5.44
C TRP A 583 11.80 24.00 -4.78
N ASP A 584 12.13 22.73 -4.72
CA ASP A 584 11.32 21.67 -4.13
C ASP A 584 11.07 21.83 -2.62
N LEU A 585 10.98 23.06 -2.14
CA LEU A 585 10.63 23.38 -0.76
C LEU A 585 9.13 23.16 -0.52
N PRO A 586 8.70 22.76 0.66
CA PRO A 586 7.28 22.54 0.99
C PRO A 586 6.52 23.86 1.19
N THR A 587 6.80 24.86 0.33
CA THR A 587 6.08 26.13 0.26
C THR A 587 4.81 26.01 -0.57
N ASP A 588 4.62 24.90 -1.27
CA ASP A 588 3.43 24.61 -2.06
C ASP A 588 2.18 24.63 -1.20
N PHE A 589 1.12 25.23 -1.70
CA PHE A 589 -0.17 25.21 -1.01
C PHE A 589 -1.22 24.40 -1.76
N ARG A 590 -2.07 23.74 -0.98
CA ARG A 590 -3.14 22.90 -1.50
C ARG A 590 -4.42 23.69 -1.57
N MET A 591 -4.91 23.87 -2.79
CA MET A 591 -6.17 24.51 -3.09
C MET A 591 -7.24 23.45 -3.35
N PRO A 592 -8.36 23.40 -2.61
CA PRO A 592 -9.47 22.50 -2.94
C PRO A 592 -10.12 22.87 -4.28
N SER A 593 -10.82 21.91 -4.89
CA SER A 593 -11.57 22.16 -6.13
C SER A 593 -12.85 22.96 -5.83
N ILE A 594 -12.72 24.28 -5.95
CA ILE A 594 -13.77 25.28 -5.66
C ILE A 594 -13.69 26.44 -6.69
N ASP A 595 -14.67 27.31 -6.71
CA ASP A 595 -14.68 28.58 -7.43
C ASP A 595 -14.32 28.50 -8.93
N GLY A 596 -14.82 27.46 -9.62
CA GLY A 596 -14.57 27.26 -11.05
C GLY A 596 -13.39 26.33 -11.34
N TYR A 597 -12.50 26.05 -10.38
CA TYR A 597 -11.44 25.08 -10.53
C TYR A 597 -11.97 23.66 -10.34
N LYS A 598 -12.21 22.95 -11.44
CA LYS A 598 -12.76 21.59 -11.45
C LYS A 598 -11.74 20.60 -10.88
N PRO A 599 -12.19 19.45 -10.31
CA PRO A 599 -11.31 18.37 -9.93
C PRO A 599 -10.42 17.94 -11.11
N ARG A 600 -9.13 17.69 -10.82
CA ARG A 600 -8.21 17.11 -11.79
C ARG A 600 -8.62 15.68 -12.06
N SER A 601 -8.59 15.26 -13.32
CA SER A 601 -8.85 13.87 -13.70
C SER A 601 -7.78 13.31 -14.62
N SER A 602 -7.62 11.99 -14.60
CA SER A 602 -6.67 11.26 -15.42
C SER A 602 -7.29 9.95 -15.88
N GLU A 603 -7.07 9.61 -17.15
CA GLU A 603 -7.29 8.29 -17.70
C GLU A 603 -5.95 7.65 -18.01
N HIS A 604 -5.71 6.46 -17.44
CA HIS A 604 -4.46 5.73 -17.58
C HIS A 604 -4.72 4.40 -18.29
N TYR A 605 -3.99 4.15 -19.35
CA TYR A 605 -3.98 2.92 -20.16
C TYR A 605 -2.60 2.31 -20.08
N GLU A 606 -2.51 1.04 -19.74
CA GLU A 606 -1.23 0.33 -19.66
C GLU A 606 -1.35 -1.07 -20.21
N VAL A 607 -0.35 -1.50 -20.98
CA VAL A 607 -0.18 -2.86 -21.45
C VAL A 607 1.23 -3.31 -21.09
N GLY A 608 1.37 -4.56 -20.65
CA GLY A 608 2.69 -5.06 -20.29
C GLY A 608 2.80 -6.58 -20.35
N TRP A 609 4.05 -6.99 -20.37
CA TRP A 609 4.48 -8.38 -20.32
C TRP A 609 5.47 -8.56 -19.18
N LYS A 610 5.19 -9.53 -18.31
CA LYS A 610 6.09 -9.98 -17.25
C LYS A 610 6.53 -11.41 -17.55
N HIS A 611 7.85 -11.64 -17.51
CA HIS A 611 8.42 -12.98 -17.59
C HIS A 611 9.10 -13.30 -16.26
N PHE A 612 8.62 -14.35 -15.61
CA PHE A 612 9.16 -14.80 -14.34
C PHE A 612 10.37 -15.71 -14.55
N LEU A 613 11.53 -15.22 -14.20
CA LEU A 613 12.79 -15.95 -14.23
C LEU A 613 12.98 -16.78 -12.96
N LYS A 614 13.81 -17.80 -12.98
CA LYS A 614 14.28 -18.45 -11.76
C LYS A 614 15.08 -17.44 -10.94
N GLY A 615 14.55 -17.03 -9.77
CA GLY A 615 15.15 -15.99 -8.93
C GLY A 615 15.06 -14.58 -9.50
N GLY A 616 14.02 -14.24 -10.26
CA GLY A 616 13.87 -12.87 -10.77
C GLY A 616 12.64 -12.62 -11.63
N LEU A 617 12.58 -11.41 -12.14
CA LEU A 617 11.49 -10.87 -12.93
C LEU A 617 12.07 -9.99 -14.06
N PHE A 618 11.54 -10.17 -15.24
CA PHE A 618 11.66 -9.26 -16.38
C PHE A 618 10.29 -8.65 -16.66
N GLU A 619 10.22 -7.34 -16.89
CA GLU A 619 8.98 -6.64 -17.26
C GLU A 619 9.24 -5.64 -18.38
N LEU A 620 8.36 -5.65 -19.38
CA LEU A 620 8.26 -4.65 -20.43
C LEU A 620 6.84 -4.12 -20.47
N SER A 621 6.67 -2.81 -20.38
CA SER A 621 5.35 -2.18 -20.41
C SER A 621 5.35 -0.88 -21.21
N ALA A 622 4.16 -0.51 -21.72
CA ALA A 622 3.90 0.76 -22.36
C ALA A 622 2.64 1.38 -21.73
N PHE A 623 2.64 2.70 -21.61
CA PHE A 623 1.51 3.43 -21.04
C PHE A 623 1.17 4.67 -21.85
N TYR A 624 -0.10 5.07 -21.74
CA TYR A 624 -0.63 6.35 -22.16
C TYR A 624 -1.55 6.91 -21.09
N LYS A 625 -1.34 8.17 -20.70
CA LYS A 625 -2.06 8.83 -19.62
C LYS A 625 -2.52 10.21 -20.09
N THR A 626 -3.82 10.50 -19.95
CA THR A 626 -4.37 11.85 -20.13
C THR A 626 -4.53 12.54 -18.79
N ARG A 627 -4.46 13.87 -18.79
CA ARG A 627 -4.69 14.70 -17.61
C ARG A 627 -5.60 15.87 -18.00
N HIS A 628 -6.65 16.09 -17.21
CA HIS A 628 -7.60 17.19 -17.43
C HIS A 628 -7.64 18.08 -16.19
N ASN A 629 -7.93 19.37 -16.40
CA ASN A 629 -7.99 20.40 -15.37
C ASN A 629 -6.63 20.50 -14.59
N VAL A 630 -5.52 20.43 -15.31
CA VAL A 630 -4.20 20.76 -14.77
C VAL A 630 -4.17 22.26 -14.50
N VAL A 631 -3.57 22.67 -13.39
CA VAL A 631 -3.39 24.09 -13.05
C VAL A 631 -1.93 24.42 -12.91
N ALA A 632 -1.57 25.66 -13.31
CA ALA A 632 -0.25 26.24 -13.10
C ALA A 632 -0.39 27.75 -12.84
N LEU A 633 0.64 28.34 -12.24
CA LEU A 633 0.71 29.80 -12.16
C LEU A 633 1.12 30.38 -13.53
N ARG A 634 0.59 31.56 -13.85
CA ARG A 634 0.98 32.32 -15.05
C ARG A 634 2.41 32.84 -14.91
N PRO A 635 3.14 32.98 -16.00
CA PRO A 635 4.51 33.53 -15.96
C PRO A 635 4.60 34.92 -15.36
N ASP A 636 3.54 35.73 -15.47
CA ASP A 636 3.41 37.11 -15.00
C ASP A 636 2.84 37.22 -13.56
N ALA A 637 2.72 36.11 -12.83
CA ALA A 637 2.04 36.01 -11.52
C ALA A 637 2.72 36.84 -10.37
N PHE A 638 3.87 37.49 -10.61
CA PHE A 638 4.61 38.19 -9.57
C PHE A 638 4.51 39.71 -9.65
N VAL A 639 3.62 40.25 -10.51
CA VAL A 639 3.45 41.67 -10.72
C VAL A 639 2.12 42.12 -10.14
N GLU A 640 2.19 42.77 -8.97
CA GLU A 640 1.18 43.64 -8.35
C GLU A 640 -0.29 43.23 -8.36
N ASP A 641 -0.87 43.22 -7.15
CA ASP A 641 -2.30 43.36 -6.76
C ASP A 641 -3.29 42.22 -6.89
N ASP A 642 -4.03 42.10 -5.75
CA ASP A 642 -5.38 41.54 -5.60
C ASP A 642 -5.68 40.06 -6.04
N GLY A 643 -5.03 39.12 -5.36
CA GLY A 643 -5.54 37.71 -5.32
C GLY A 643 -4.87 36.81 -6.36
N TRP A 644 -4.27 35.76 -5.87
CA TRP A 644 -3.55 34.74 -6.66
C TRP A 644 -4.47 34.00 -7.67
N GLU A 645 -5.80 34.04 -7.49
CA GLU A 645 -6.77 33.34 -8.34
C GLU A 645 -6.71 33.80 -9.80
N GLN A 646 -6.45 35.07 -10.05
CA GLN A 646 -6.31 35.62 -11.40
C GLN A 646 -5.04 35.14 -12.13
N TYR A 647 -4.04 34.64 -11.37
CA TYR A 647 -2.78 34.17 -11.94
C TYR A 647 -2.74 32.65 -12.13
N VAL A 648 -3.83 31.93 -11.82
CA VAL A 648 -3.94 30.51 -12.05
C VAL A 648 -4.54 30.23 -13.41
N MET A 649 -3.77 29.60 -14.29
CA MET A 649 -4.25 29.09 -15.58
C MET A 649 -4.63 27.64 -15.49
N ALA A 650 -5.70 27.25 -16.22
CA ALA A 650 -6.17 25.87 -16.33
C ALA A 650 -5.83 25.30 -17.70
N GLY A 651 -5.62 23.99 -17.75
CA GLY A 651 -5.24 23.32 -18.99
C GLY A 651 -5.39 21.81 -18.92
N ASN A 652 -4.79 21.14 -19.89
CA ASN A 652 -4.78 19.71 -20.00
C ASN A 652 -3.36 19.20 -20.28
N GLY A 653 -3.17 17.88 -20.17
CA GLY A 653 -1.90 17.26 -20.45
C GLY A 653 -2.01 15.83 -20.94
N ASP A 654 -0.95 15.33 -21.52
CA ASP A 654 -0.77 13.91 -21.83
C ASP A 654 0.64 13.42 -21.45
N SER A 655 0.74 12.13 -21.17
CA SER A 655 2.03 11.47 -20.94
C SER A 655 1.99 10.10 -21.58
N TYR A 656 3.11 9.66 -22.18
CA TYR A 656 3.24 8.32 -22.74
C TYR A 656 4.67 7.83 -22.64
N GLY A 657 4.83 6.51 -22.60
CA GLY A 657 6.18 5.95 -22.48
C GLY A 657 6.24 4.44 -22.57
N VAL A 658 7.48 3.95 -22.59
CA VAL A 658 7.84 2.53 -22.54
C VAL A 658 8.80 2.30 -21.39
N ARG A 659 8.60 1.21 -20.66
CA ARG A 659 9.35 0.89 -19.45
C ARG A 659 9.87 -0.52 -19.51
N PHE A 660 11.13 -0.68 -19.12
CA PHE A 660 11.84 -1.93 -19.01
C PHE A 660 12.31 -2.12 -17.58
N TYR A 661 12.13 -3.29 -16.99
CA TYR A 661 12.63 -3.64 -15.68
C TYR A 661 13.15 -5.06 -15.63
N LEU A 662 14.32 -5.24 -15.04
CA LEU A 662 14.94 -6.52 -14.75
C LEU A 662 15.37 -6.57 -13.29
N ASN A 663 14.89 -7.56 -12.57
CA ASN A 663 15.39 -7.93 -11.25
C ASN A 663 15.84 -9.38 -11.31
N LYS A 664 17.09 -9.67 -10.92
CA LYS A 664 17.65 -11.01 -10.99
C LYS A 664 18.59 -11.27 -9.83
N SER A 665 18.32 -12.33 -9.08
CA SER A 665 19.20 -12.86 -8.05
C SER A 665 19.77 -14.20 -8.48
N TRP A 666 21.07 -14.39 -8.28
CA TRP A 666 21.75 -15.67 -8.51
C TRP A 666 22.94 -15.82 -7.56
N LYS A 667 22.95 -16.88 -6.77
CA LYS A 667 24.00 -17.18 -5.76
C LYS A 667 24.29 -15.95 -4.87
N ARG A 668 25.44 -15.29 -5.12
CA ARG A 668 25.93 -14.14 -4.33
C ARG A 668 25.58 -12.78 -4.96
N TRP A 669 24.97 -12.76 -6.14
CA TRP A 669 24.70 -11.54 -6.89
C TRP A 669 23.20 -11.20 -6.89
N MET A 670 22.89 -9.94 -6.83
CA MET A 670 21.58 -9.40 -7.12
C MET A 670 21.73 -8.17 -8.01
N LEU A 671 21.03 -8.19 -9.14
CA LEU A 671 20.97 -7.13 -10.13
C LEU A 671 19.55 -6.57 -10.20
N GLN A 672 19.44 -5.28 -10.13
CA GLN A 672 18.25 -4.52 -10.53
C GLN A 672 18.66 -3.58 -11.66
N PHE A 673 17.88 -3.55 -12.72
CA PHE A 673 18.11 -2.67 -13.85
C PHE A 673 16.76 -2.16 -14.35
N SER A 674 16.68 -0.88 -14.63
CA SER A 674 15.50 -0.26 -15.21
C SER A 674 15.87 0.76 -16.27
N TYR A 675 15.01 0.88 -17.26
CA TYR A 675 15.05 1.95 -18.23
C TYR A 675 13.62 2.41 -18.53
N ALA A 676 13.40 3.71 -18.61
CA ALA A 676 12.16 4.29 -19.05
C ALA A 676 12.42 5.38 -20.11
N PHE A 677 11.62 5.33 -21.17
CA PHE A 677 11.43 6.45 -22.07
C PHE A 677 10.03 6.99 -21.84
N SER A 678 9.89 8.28 -21.59
CA SER A 678 8.58 8.92 -21.44
C SER A 678 8.58 10.35 -21.96
N ARG A 679 7.43 10.81 -22.41
CA ARG A 679 7.16 12.20 -22.74
C ARG A 679 5.92 12.66 -21.99
N SER A 680 5.99 13.84 -21.40
CA SER A 680 4.89 14.51 -20.71
C SER A 680 4.72 15.93 -21.24
N ARG A 681 3.50 16.28 -21.64
CA ARG A 681 3.19 17.57 -22.25
C ARG A 681 1.96 18.17 -21.58
N GLU A 682 1.90 19.50 -21.60
CA GLU A 682 0.78 20.28 -21.09
C GLU A 682 0.45 21.41 -22.07
N TRP A 683 -0.80 21.84 -22.07
CA TRP A 683 -1.27 23.01 -22.83
C TRP A 683 -2.35 23.70 -22.01
N PHE A 684 -2.31 25.02 -22.01
CA PHE A 684 -3.17 25.88 -21.20
C PHE A 684 -4.06 26.71 -22.11
N ASP A 685 -5.30 26.89 -21.68
CA ASP A 685 -6.32 27.60 -22.45
C ASP A 685 -5.98 29.11 -22.57
N ASP A 686 -5.26 29.66 -21.58
CA ASP A 686 -4.79 31.06 -21.54
C ASP A 686 -3.55 31.33 -22.42
N MET A 687 -2.91 30.28 -22.93
CA MET A 687 -1.69 30.39 -23.79
C MET A 687 -1.83 29.53 -25.06
N PRO A 688 -2.88 29.74 -25.88
CA PRO A 688 -3.17 28.87 -27.04
C PRO A 688 -2.05 28.89 -28.12
N GLU A 689 -1.32 29.98 -28.23
CA GLU A 689 -0.22 30.18 -29.18
C GLU A 689 0.98 29.27 -28.88
N ARG A 690 1.18 28.89 -27.63
CA ARG A 690 2.26 27.96 -27.22
C ARG A 690 1.96 26.51 -27.55
N GLY A 691 0.70 26.14 -27.76
CA GLY A 691 0.31 24.78 -28.06
C GLY A 691 0.69 23.78 -26.97
N ARG A 692 1.20 22.61 -27.36
CA ARG A 692 1.63 21.54 -26.42
C ARG A 692 3.09 21.76 -25.99
N MET A 693 3.28 22.26 -24.81
CA MET A 693 4.59 22.47 -24.18
C MET A 693 5.05 21.25 -23.38
N PRO A 694 6.35 21.03 -23.17
CA PRO A 694 6.82 20.05 -22.20
C PRO A 694 6.26 20.37 -20.79
N SER A 695 5.83 19.34 -20.05
CA SER A 695 5.50 19.49 -18.63
C SER A 695 6.78 19.71 -17.82
N LEU A 696 6.70 20.40 -16.68
CA LEU A 696 7.81 20.51 -15.72
C LEU A 696 8.33 19.14 -15.27
N PHE A 697 7.49 18.09 -15.39
CA PHE A 697 7.79 16.71 -15.03
C PHE A 697 8.19 15.85 -16.24
N ASP A 698 8.49 16.46 -17.39
CA ASP A 698 8.94 15.75 -18.59
C ASP A 698 10.43 15.38 -18.48
N VAL A 699 10.71 14.13 -18.22
CA VAL A 699 12.05 13.54 -18.19
C VAL A 699 12.11 12.41 -19.22
N PRO A 700 12.61 12.69 -20.45
CA PRO A 700 12.54 11.73 -21.58
C PRO A 700 13.23 10.41 -21.34
N HIS A 701 14.40 10.40 -20.72
CA HIS A 701 15.17 9.20 -20.49
C HIS A 701 15.53 9.07 -19.03
N GLN A 702 15.28 7.90 -18.48
CA GLN A 702 15.66 7.51 -17.13
C GLN A 702 16.26 6.11 -17.15
N LEU A 703 17.41 5.95 -16.51
CA LEU A 703 18.07 4.67 -16.31
C LEU A 703 18.42 4.52 -14.82
N GLY A 704 18.12 3.36 -14.25
CA GLY A 704 18.50 2.98 -12.89
C GLY A 704 19.15 1.60 -12.88
N ALA A 705 20.24 1.43 -12.14
CA ALA A 705 20.90 0.16 -11.99
C ALA A 705 21.42 0.00 -10.55
N ALA A 706 21.26 -1.18 -9.96
CA ALA A 706 21.88 -1.52 -8.68
C ALA A 706 22.40 -2.97 -8.73
N LEU A 707 23.64 -3.17 -8.31
CA LEU A 707 24.29 -4.47 -8.25
C LEU A 707 24.79 -4.68 -6.82
N SER A 708 24.37 -5.77 -6.18
CA SER A 708 24.83 -6.17 -4.86
C SER A 708 25.56 -7.50 -4.93
N PHE A 709 26.65 -7.61 -4.17
CA PHE A 709 27.47 -8.81 -4.04
C PHE A 709 27.65 -9.20 -2.58
N LYS A 710 27.25 -10.42 -2.24
CA LYS A 710 27.49 -11.01 -0.91
C LYS A 710 28.93 -11.48 -0.79
N LEU A 711 29.72 -10.85 0.07
CA LEU A 711 31.07 -11.26 0.38
C LEU A 711 31.08 -12.55 1.20
N ASN A 712 30.25 -12.60 2.24
CA ASN A 712 30.03 -13.72 3.14
C ASN A 712 28.63 -13.68 3.76
N ALA A 713 28.32 -14.50 4.76
CA ALA A 713 27.02 -14.56 5.44
C ALA A 713 26.61 -13.24 6.15
N HIS A 714 27.58 -12.38 6.46
CA HIS A 714 27.36 -11.16 7.25
C HIS A 714 27.61 -9.86 6.47
N SER A 715 28.28 -9.93 5.33
CA SER A 715 28.77 -8.75 4.63
C SER A 715 28.39 -8.74 3.16
N SER A 716 28.06 -7.56 2.67
CA SER A 716 27.80 -7.32 1.25
C SER A 716 28.27 -5.93 0.81
N VAL A 717 28.59 -5.82 -0.47
CA VAL A 717 28.93 -4.57 -1.16
C VAL A 717 27.91 -4.32 -2.22
N SER A 718 27.50 -3.07 -2.39
CA SER A 718 26.59 -2.65 -3.43
C SER A 718 27.12 -1.45 -4.19
N VAL A 719 26.82 -1.42 -5.47
CA VAL A 719 27.05 -0.28 -6.36
C VAL A 719 25.72 0.02 -7.04
N GLY A 720 25.30 1.26 -7.03
CA GLY A 720 24.10 1.72 -7.73
C GLY A 720 24.38 2.96 -8.53
N GLY A 721 23.61 3.17 -9.56
CA GLY A 721 23.72 4.35 -10.40
C GLY A 721 22.40 4.72 -11.05
N MET A 722 22.21 6.01 -11.24
CA MET A 722 21.09 6.55 -12.00
C MET A 722 21.59 7.54 -13.05
N MET A 723 20.86 7.63 -14.14
CA MET A 723 21.04 8.64 -15.17
C MET A 723 19.66 9.08 -15.65
N ARG A 724 19.44 10.37 -15.79
CA ARG A 724 18.19 10.94 -16.32
C ARG A 724 18.45 12.19 -17.16
N SER A 725 17.57 12.42 -18.13
CA SER A 725 17.50 13.71 -18.83
C SER A 725 17.17 14.82 -17.82
N GLY A 726 17.68 16.03 -18.05
CA GLY A 726 17.35 17.18 -17.24
C GLY A 726 15.85 17.47 -17.22
N LYS A 727 15.35 17.99 -16.11
CA LYS A 727 13.99 18.50 -15.96
C LYS A 727 13.76 19.70 -16.86
N VAL A 728 12.53 20.04 -17.12
CA VAL A 728 12.17 21.29 -17.81
C VAL A 728 12.29 22.43 -16.81
N MET A 729 12.99 23.47 -17.19
CA MET A 729 13.07 24.71 -16.40
C MET A 729 11.77 25.50 -16.59
N GLU A 730 11.22 26.02 -15.53
CA GLU A 730 9.99 26.81 -15.58
C GLU A 730 10.24 28.16 -16.31
N PHE A 731 11.37 28.79 -16.00
CA PHE A 731 11.85 29.98 -16.65
C PHE A 731 13.30 29.79 -17.10
N GLY A 732 13.71 30.51 -18.16
CA GLY A 732 15.11 30.56 -18.57
C GLY A 732 15.93 31.43 -17.62
N GLU A 733 17.26 31.41 -17.81
CA GLU A 733 18.20 32.19 -17.01
C GLU A 733 18.49 33.60 -17.60
N ASP A 734 17.93 33.90 -18.75
CA ASP A 734 18.21 35.16 -19.46
C ASP A 734 17.28 36.28 -18.95
N LEU A 735 17.83 37.18 -18.16
CA LEU A 735 17.10 38.31 -17.56
C LEU A 735 16.66 39.38 -18.58
N ASP A 736 17.20 39.34 -19.77
CA ASP A 736 16.87 40.32 -20.86
C ASP A 736 15.67 39.84 -21.72
N VAL A 737 15.20 38.62 -21.51
CA VAL A 737 14.07 38.04 -22.24
C VAL A 737 12.85 37.95 -21.34
N ALA A 738 11.69 38.36 -21.85
CA ALA A 738 10.45 38.35 -21.09
C ALA A 738 10.12 36.95 -20.52
N PRO A 739 9.63 36.81 -19.28
CA PRO A 739 9.31 35.52 -18.64
C PRO A 739 8.37 34.64 -19.47
N GLU A 740 7.40 35.28 -20.17
CA GLU A 740 6.47 34.55 -21.02
C GLU A 740 7.17 33.87 -22.20
N GLU A 741 8.23 34.49 -22.76
CA GLU A 741 8.98 33.94 -23.88
C GLU A 741 9.88 32.78 -23.45
N GLN A 742 10.38 32.82 -22.22
CA GLN A 742 11.26 31.79 -21.64
C GLN A 742 10.50 30.62 -20.97
N PHE A 743 9.20 30.77 -20.76
CA PHE A 743 8.39 29.80 -20.04
C PHE A 743 8.49 28.38 -20.63
N ARG A 744 9.09 27.47 -19.89
CA ARG A 744 9.28 26.04 -20.22
C ARG A 744 10.02 25.77 -21.55
N THR A 745 10.94 26.63 -21.94
CA THR A 745 11.73 26.44 -23.16
C THR A 745 13.06 25.72 -22.92
N GLY A 746 13.63 25.87 -21.71
CA GLY A 746 14.91 25.29 -21.32
C GLY A 746 14.80 23.94 -20.62
N ARG A 747 15.93 23.25 -20.51
CA ARG A 747 16.12 22.05 -19.72
C ARG A 747 17.40 22.12 -18.91
N GLU A 748 17.35 21.56 -17.71
CA GLU A 748 18.53 21.27 -16.90
C GLU A 748 19.49 20.32 -17.65
N PRO A 749 20.78 20.33 -17.29
CA PRO A 749 21.74 19.35 -17.83
C PRO A 749 21.37 17.90 -17.50
N LEU A 750 22.05 16.97 -18.17
CA LEU A 750 21.94 15.53 -17.86
C LEU A 750 22.41 15.25 -16.43
N VAL A 751 21.55 14.66 -15.64
CA VAL A 751 21.85 14.23 -14.26
C VAL A 751 22.28 12.78 -14.24
N TYR A 752 23.40 12.49 -13.59
CA TYR A 752 23.84 11.13 -13.31
C TYR A 752 24.56 11.02 -11.97
N ARG A 753 24.42 9.89 -11.32
CA ARG A 753 24.97 9.61 -9.99
C ARG A 753 25.41 8.17 -9.88
N VAL A 754 26.47 7.92 -9.16
CA VAL A 754 26.93 6.57 -8.77
C VAL A 754 27.18 6.55 -7.27
N ASP A 755 26.62 5.56 -6.60
CA ASP A 755 26.72 5.33 -5.15
C ASP A 755 27.40 3.99 -4.88
N VAL A 756 28.17 3.91 -3.81
CA VAL A 756 28.83 2.68 -3.35
C VAL A 756 28.54 2.49 -1.86
N GLY A 757 28.15 1.29 -1.48
CA GLY A 757 27.84 0.96 -0.09
C GLY A 757 28.36 -0.39 0.35
N TYR A 758 28.70 -0.47 1.64
CA TYR A 758 29.03 -1.69 2.35
C TYR A 758 28.04 -1.89 3.48
N SER A 759 27.55 -3.10 3.68
CA SER A 759 26.73 -3.47 4.83
C SER A 759 27.26 -4.69 5.53
N PHE A 760 27.16 -4.66 6.86
CA PHE A 760 27.50 -5.76 7.75
C PHE A 760 26.37 -5.99 8.74
N GLU A 761 25.90 -7.22 8.89
CA GLU A 761 24.87 -7.61 9.86
C GLU A 761 25.29 -8.89 10.57
N LYS A 762 25.24 -8.87 11.90
CA LYS A 762 25.58 -10.04 12.72
C LYS A 762 24.65 -10.19 13.91
N ALA A 763 24.04 -11.36 14.03
CA ALA A 763 23.25 -11.75 15.19
C ALA A 763 24.16 -12.33 16.29
N PHE A 764 23.89 -11.93 17.54
CA PHE A 764 24.52 -12.41 18.77
C PHE A 764 23.40 -12.93 19.70
N GLY A 765 22.97 -14.17 19.50
CA GLY A 765 21.78 -14.70 20.15
C GLY A 765 20.52 -13.94 19.67
N ARG A 766 19.85 -13.24 20.57
CA ARG A 766 18.66 -12.42 20.25
C ARG A 766 18.98 -10.98 19.83
N LYS A 767 20.22 -10.57 19.96
CA LYS A 767 20.68 -9.21 19.62
C LYS A 767 21.18 -9.18 18.20
N LEU A 768 20.96 -8.06 17.50
CA LEU A 768 21.43 -7.85 16.13
C LEU A 768 22.20 -6.53 16.06
N LEU A 769 23.42 -6.60 15.58
CA LEU A 769 24.22 -5.43 15.21
C LEU A 769 24.22 -5.32 13.68
N ALA A 770 23.85 -4.15 13.18
CA ALA A 770 23.99 -3.82 11.77
C ALA A 770 24.79 -2.53 11.59
N LEU A 771 25.70 -2.56 10.64
CA LEU A 771 26.55 -1.44 10.25
C LEU A 771 26.39 -1.22 8.75
N ARG A 772 26.34 0.02 8.34
CA ARG A 772 26.41 0.44 6.94
C ARG A 772 27.37 1.61 6.80
N CYS A 773 28.09 1.65 5.70
CA CYS A 773 28.86 2.82 5.30
C CYS A 773 29.00 2.84 3.79
N GLY A 774 29.23 4.01 3.25
CA GLY A 774 29.35 4.17 1.81
C GLY A 774 29.69 5.59 1.39
N LEU A 775 29.66 5.76 0.09
CA LEU A 775 29.89 7.03 -0.59
C LEU A 775 28.68 7.30 -1.52
N TYR A 776 28.02 8.41 -1.30
CA TYR A 776 26.97 8.91 -2.17
C TYR A 776 27.60 9.84 -3.20
N ASN A 777 27.20 9.70 -4.47
CA ASN A 777 27.68 10.48 -5.60
C ASN A 777 29.21 10.45 -5.74
N VAL A 778 29.78 9.25 -5.91
CA VAL A 778 31.22 9.04 -6.07
C VAL A 778 31.82 9.84 -7.24
N MET A 779 31.00 10.14 -8.26
CA MET A 779 31.41 10.91 -9.43
C MET A 779 31.66 12.40 -9.11
N GLY A 780 31.20 12.90 -7.97
CA GLY A 780 31.44 14.25 -7.49
C GLY A 780 30.88 15.35 -8.38
N ARG A 781 29.90 15.05 -9.21
CA ARG A 781 29.25 16.09 -10.03
C ARG A 781 28.17 16.82 -9.23
N PRO A 782 28.04 18.15 -9.42
CA PRO A 782 26.85 18.85 -8.93
C PRO A 782 25.63 18.14 -9.51
N SER A 783 24.73 17.70 -8.65
CA SER A 783 23.38 17.35 -9.07
C SER A 783 22.49 18.51 -8.61
N ASP A 784 21.69 19.04 -9.50
CA ASP A 784 20.71 20.08 -9.18
C ASP A 784 19.59 19.56 -8.25
N GLU A 785 19.67 18.31 -7.84
CA GLU A 785 18.88 17.74 -6.76
C GLU A 785 19.53 18.07 -5.42
N ASP A 786 19.32 19.18 -4.98
CA ASP A 786 19.06 19.87 -3.72
C ASP A 786 19.57 19.29 -2.39
N VAL A 787 19.72 17.99 -2.26
CA VAL A 787 20.34 17.36 -1.10
C VAL A 787 21.82 17.75 -1.02
N LEU A 788 22.50 17.77 -2.16
CA LEU A 788 23.92 18.10 -2.21
C LEU A 788 24.17 19.60 -2.17
N SER A 789 23.29 20.45 -2.72
CA SER A 789 23.42 21.89 -2.58
C SER A 789 23.26 22.31 -1.12
N PHE A 790 22.35 21.68 -0.38
CA PHE A 790 22.24 21.87 1.06
C PHE A 790 23.48 21.38 1.80
N TYR A 791 24.03 20.20 1.43
CA TYR A 791 25.24 19.65 2.06
C TYR A 791 26.54 20.22 1.47
N SER A 792 26.56 20.71 0.26
CA SER A 792 27.74 21.40 -0.27
C SER A 792 28.11 22.63 0.55
N VAL A 793 27.13 23.19 1.23
CA VAL A 793 27.35 24.23 2.23
C VAL A 793 28.03 23.65 3.49
N VAL A 794 27.75 22.40 3.88
CA VAL A 794 28.32 21.71 5.04
C VAL A 794 29.61 20.93 4.66
N TRP A 795 29.62 20.36 3.46
CA TRP A 795 30.71 19.54 2.93
C TRP A 795 31.15 20.08 1.58
N HIS A 796 32.35 20.61 1.49
CA HIS A 796 32.90 21.27 0.29
C HIS A 796 33.10 20.31 -0.90
N GLY A 797 32.53 19.12 -0.90
CA GLY A 797 32.63 18.11 -1.96
C GLY A 797 31.28 17.53 -2.33
N ASN A 798 31.07 17.30 -3.62
CA ASN A 798 29.85 16.69 -4.16
C ASN A 798 29.74 15.17 -3.87
N CYS A 799 30.75 14.55 -3.26
CA CYS A 799 30.75 13.15 -2.83
C CYS A 799 30.56 13.10 -1.31
N LEU A 800 29.47 12.50 -0.85
CA LEU A 800 29.09 12.49 0.56
C LEU A 800 29.35 11.11 1.19
N PRO A 801 30.27 10.98 2.16
CA PRO A 801 30.40 9.75 2.94
C PRO A 801 29.25 9.62 3.92
N TYR A 802 28.74 8.39 4.11
CA TYR A 802 27.71 8.11 5.10
C TYR A 802 28.04 6.86 5.93
N ALA A 803 27.54 6.84 7.15
CA ALA A 803 27.61 5.69 8.03
C ALA A 803 26.30 5.58 8.83
N SER A 804 25.91 4.35 9.13
CA SER A 804 24.83 4.05 10.06
C SER A 804 25.13 2.84 10.94
N VAL A 805 24.63 2.88 12.16
CA VAL A 805 24.75 1.81 13.16
C VAL A 805 23.36 1.55 13.72
N SER A 806 22.94 0.30 13.74
CA SER A 806 21.68 -0.10 14.37
C SER A 806 21.93 -1.29 15.30
N PHE A 807 21.38 -1.21 16.50
CA PHE A 807 21.46 -2.26 17.50
C PHE A 807 20.07 -2.62 18.01
N LYS A 808 19.69 -3.88 17.76
CA LYS A 808 18.45 -4.48 18.24
C LYS A 808 18.74 -5.42 19.40
N PHE A 809 18.00 -5.30 20.54
CA PHE A 809 18.25 -6.09 21.75
C PHE A 809 16.97 -6.35 22.55
#